data_cbd86ccdd6f567ef07ee80aeba50d9b6
#
_entry.id   cbd86ccdd6f567ef07ee80aeba50d9b6
#
_cell.length_a   1.000
_cell.length_b   1.000
_cell.length_c   1.000
_cell.angle_alpha   90.00
_cell.angle_beta   90.00
_cell.angle_gamma   90.00
#
_symmetry.space_group_name_H-M   'P 1'
#
loop_
_entity.id
_entity.type
_entity.pdbx_description
1 polymer ?
#
loop_
_entity_poly.entity_id
_entity_poly.type
_entity_poly.pdbx_seq_one_letter_code
_entity_poly.pdbx_strand_id
1 'polypeptide(L)'
;MNKVITKIRSGIGGYLKDNILFLTFVFASVLNGFLLRAFTVKFNYSQIKPLMADMAVILLLALISYVFKKPRKQFVYLLILTIIFSILCTANSIYYTNYKSFISVSLISTASQLGGVMDAVTENIMEPKDLIFLWDIPAIIVVYILLKRRTRDYITEVKEKRKRRGYALGTFCVSIGLAGIFCSTLTGTDYSRLAKQWNREYVLGTFGLYTYQFSDVISCTHAKINMMFGYEESEEVFNKFYDDKSKTEETSEKSNKYTNIFKDKNIIVIHAESFQQFCMDTYINGEELTPNMNKLAREGLYFSNFYAQESVGTSSDSEFTFASSLMPASSGTVAINYWDRDYTTTQKMLKKKGYYTFSMHGNNGSYWNRLNLHHSLGYDDFFNYNKDFNIDETIGLGLSDKSFFRQAVPKIEKINKEHDKWYGAFLMLTNHTPFTDIERVSDYEVDFKYKMYNEEDGMYEEKSAPFLEGTKLGSYFKSVHYADQAIGQFMTELDNAGLLDNTVVVIYGDHDAKIKAEEYDRYFNYNPFTDSVLTEDDEGYVPVDDFYYNLNRKVPFIIWSKDGGYKPTEVKQIMGMYDVQPTLGNMFGFSNVYALGHDIFSVADNEENVVIFPNGNFVTDTVYYDSQKNTYFDLTDYKNVATAVSCNQVYKDDPNPVYMDNDQGLFKTTVNETYCQDSCNARINDGVVDEDYISNYSNYAEERINISNAIIYYDMIYKTDHGFSNNNMNGDNSSSGANSVFAPPENKRTFGRHAA
;
A
#
# COMPACT_ATOMS: atom_id res chain seq x y z
N MET A 1 -7.71 -8.76 62.18
CA MET A 1 -8.07 -8.95 60.80
C MET A 1 -9.25 -8.07 60.37
N ASN A 2 -10.44 -8.10 61.00
CA ASN A 2 -11.59 -7.29 60.65
C ASN A 2 -11.37 -5.78 60.60
N LYS A 3 -10.66 -5.17 61.56
CA LYS A 3 -10.32 -3.72 61.55
C LYS A 3 -9.44 -3.29 60.39
N VAL A 4 -8.51 -4.16 59.94
CA VAL A 4 -7.65 -3.90 58.79
C VAL A 4 -8.43 -3.99 57.50
N ILE A 5 -9.27 -5.00 57.33
CA ILE A 5 -10.16 -5.19 56.17
C ILE A 5 -11.13 -4.02 56.06
N THR A 6 -11.73 -3.59 57.18
CA THR A 6 -12.65 -2.41 57.18
C THR A 6 -11.91 -1.13 56.82
N LYS A 7 -10.68 -0.92 57.27
CA LYS A 7 -9.87 0.24 56.93
C LYS A 7 -9.42 0.23 55.45
N ILE A 8 -9.09 -0.93 54.91
CA ILE A 8 -8.79 -1.09 53.51
C ILE A 8 -10.05 -0.81 52.67
N ARG A 9 -11.19 -1.40 53.03
CA ARG A 9 -12.45 -1.23 52.29
C ARG A 9 -12.94 0.23 52.29
N SER A 10 -12.81 0.96 53.42
CA SER A 10 -13.11 2.40 53.50
C SER A 10 -12.09 3.24 52.72
N GLY A 11 -10.83 2.85 52.68
CA GLY A 11 -9.79 3.52 51.89
C GLY A 11 -10.05 3.38 50.39
N ILE A 12 -10.38 2.17 49.91
CA ILE A 12 -10.69 1.90 48.50
C ILE A 12 -11.96 2.67 48.07
N GLY A 13 -13.04 2.62 48.88
CA GLY A 13 -14.27 3.36 48.61
C GLY A 13 -14.08 4.89 48.55
N GLY A 14 -13.17 5.42 49.39
CA GLY A 14 -12.78 6.83 49.36
C GLY A 14 -11.98 7.16 48.07
N TYR A 15 -11.05 6.31 47.69
CA TYR A 15 -10.28 6.48 46.44
C TYR A 15 -11.18 6.48 45.22
N LEU A 16 -12.06 5.50 45.10
CA LEU A 16 -13.01 5.40 43.97
C LEU A 16 -13.90 6.64 43.86
N LYS A 17 -14.45 7.10 44.99
CA LYS A 17 -15.29 8.31 45.04
C LYS A 17 -14.53 9.56 44.61
N ASP A 18 -13.30 9.71 45.07
CA ASP A 18 -12.46 10.88 44.78
C ASP A 18 -11.94 10.93 43.34
N ASN A 19 -11.87 9.77 42.65
CA ASN A 19 -11.23 9.64 41.36
C ASN A 19 -12.16 9.13 40.23
N ILE A 20 -13.47 9.27 40.36
CA ILE A 20 -14.44 8.77 39.38
C ILE A 20 -14.14 9.26 37.98
N LEU A 21 -13.87 10.55 37.75
CA LEU A 21 -13.51 11.10 36.44
C LEU A 21 -12.21 10.48 35.89
N PHE A 22 -11.19 10.36 36.73
CA PHE A 22 -9.93 9.73 36.36
C PHE A 22 -10.14 8.28 35.97
N LEU A 23 -10.90 7.52 36.76
CA LEU A 23 -11.19 6.11 36.50
C LEU A 23 -12.06 5.93 35.25
N THR A 24 -13.02 6.83 34.99
CA THR A 24 -13.83 6.83 33.76
C THR A 24 -12.95 7.02 32.55
N PHE A 25 -12.03 8.00 32.59
CA PHE A 25 -11.07 8.22 31.49
C PHE A 25 -10.21 6.98 31.25
N VAL A 26 -9.60 6.43 32.30
CA VAL A 26 -8.70 5.25 32.17
C VAL A 26 -9.47 4.06 31.59
N PHE A 27 -10.67 3.77 32.14
CA PHE A 27 -11.49 2.67 31.66
C PHE A 27 -11.88 2.84 30.18
N ALA A 28 -12.35 4.03 29.83
CA ALA A 28 -12.80 4.31 28.47
C ALA A 28 -11.64 4.22 27.45
N SER A 29 -10.48 4.77 27.79
CA SER A 29 -9.28 4.71 26.93
C SER A 29 -8.79 3.27 26.73
N VAL A 30 -8.74 2.47 27.83
CA VAL A 30 -8.37 1.04 27.74
C VAL A 30 -9.37 0.27 26.87
N LEU A 31 -10.67 0.53 27.05
CA LEU A 31 -11.72 -0.12 26.27
C LEU A 31 -11.62 0.24 24.78
N ASN A 32 -11.41 1.51 24.44
CA ASN A 32 -11.24 1.93 23.05
C ASN A 32 -10.01 1.28 22.40
N GLY A 33 -8.86 1.21 23.08
CA GLY A 33 -7.69 0.49 22.59
C GLY A 33 -7.92 -1.00 22.40
N PHE A 34 -8.68 -1.64 23.31
CA PHE A 34 -9.08 -3.04 23.18
C PHE A 34 -10.03 -3.26 21.98
N LEU A 35 -11.06 -2.41 21.84
CA LEU A 35 -12.02 -2.49 20.72
C LEU A 35 -11.32 -2.28 19.38
N LEU A 36 -10.37 -1.32 19.29
CA LEU A 36 -9.60 -1.14 18.06
C LEU A 36 -8.87 -2.43 17.67
N ARG A 37 -8.15 -3.07 18.61
CA ARG A 37 -7.49 -4.34 18.31
C ARG A 37 -8.47 -5.44 17.92
N ALA A 38 -9.63 -5.52 18.56
CA ALA A 38 -10.64 -6.51 18.23
C ALA A 38 -11.22 -6.33 16.81
N PHE A 39 -11.27 -5.10 16.31
CA PHE A 39 -11.78 -4.80 14.97
C PHE A 39 -10.70 -4.84 13.88
N THR A 40 -9.42 -4.85 14.26
CA THR A 40 -8.29 -4.78 13.33
C THR A 40 -7.40 -6.02 13.41
N VAL A 41 -6.68 -6.23 14.50
CA VAL A 41 -5.69 -7.31 14.68
C VAL A 41 -6.37 -8.56 15.24
N LYS A 42 -7.18 -9.23 14.44
CA LYS A 42 -8.09 -10.32 14.85
C LYS A 42 -7.40 -11.44 15.64
N PHE A 43 -6.15 -11.78 15.34
CA PHE A 43 -5.44 -12.92 15.94
C PHE A 43 -4.96 -12.68 17.38
N ASN A 44 -4.61 -11.44 17.73
CA ASN A 44 -3.93 -11.12 18.99
C ASN A 44 -4.68 -10.13 19.89
N TYR A 45 -5.93 -9.80 19.58
CA TYR A 45 -6.68 -8.78 20.31
C TYR A 45 -6.91 -9.11 21.79
N SER A 46 -7.00 -10.40 22.13
CA SER A 46 -7.27 -10.87 23.50
C SER A 46 -6.03 -10.97 24.39
N GLN A 47 -4.83 -10.75 23.88
CA GLN A 47 -3.60 -10.83 24.66
C GLN A 47 -3.53 -9.77 25.73
N ILE A 48 -2.98 -10.16 26.90
CA ILE A 48 -2.83 -9.26 28.05
C ILE A 48 -1.66 -8.29 27.87
N LYS A 49 -0.62 -8.67 27.13
CA LYS A 49 0.57 -7.84 26.91
C LYS A 49 0.24 -6.42 26.42
N PRO A 50 -0.45 -6.21 25.28
CA PRO A 50 -0.77 -4.87 24.78
C PRO A 50 -1.67 -4.08 25.74
N LEU A 51 -2.53 -4.78 26.50
CA LEU A 51 -3.39 -4.14 27.48
C LEU A 51 -2.58 -3.54 28.66
N MET A 52 -1.55 -4.25 29.11
CA MET A 52 -0.63 -3.76 30.17
C MET A 52 0.17 -2.56 29.67
N ALA A 53 0.68 -2.62 28.45
CA ALA A 53 1.44 -1.53 27.85
C ALA A 53 0.59 -0.26 27.68
N ASP A 54 -0.59 -0.39 27.06
CA ASP A 54 -1.55 0.71 26.91
C ASP A 54 -1.95 1.32 28.26
N MET A 55 -2.25 0.48 29.25
CA MET A 55 -2.62 0.94 30.60
C MET A 55 -1.50 1.72 31.25
N ALA A 56 -0.24 1.31 31.07
CA ALA A 56 0.92 2.03 31.62
C ALA A 56 1.02 3.44 31.03
N VAL A 57 0.88 3.60 29.72
CA VAL A 57 0.93 4.90 29.03
C VAL A 57 -0.28 5.77 29.40
N ILE A 58 -1.49 5.19 29.41
CA ILE A 58 -2.72 5.91 29.79
C ILE A 58 -2.60 6.47 31.20
N LEU A 59 -2.14 5.66 32.17
CA LEU A 59 -1.94 6.07 33.56
C LEU A 59 -0.89 7.17 33.67
N LEU A 60 0.20 7.10 32.94
CA LEU A 60 1.25 8.10 32.92
C LEU A 60 0.72 9.46 32.45
N LEU A 61 -0.05 9.48 31.37
CA LEU A 61 -0.64 10.72 30.86
C LEU A 61 -1.77 11.23 31.78
N ALA A 62 -2.61 10.34 32.28
CA ALA A 62 -3.68 10.70 33.23
C ALA A 62 -3.13 11.27 34.55
N LEU A 63 -1.92 10.84 34.96
CA LEU A 63 -1.23 11.33 36.18
C LEU A 63 -1.13 12.86 36.23
N ILE A 64 -0.93 13.52 35.08
CA ILE A 64 -0.81 14.97 34.96
C ILE A 64 -2.10 15.66 35.46
N SER A 65 -3.26 14.98 35.40
CA SER A 65 -4.53 15.53 35.89
C SER A 65 -4.47 15.90 37.38
N TYR A 66 -3.62 15.23 38.17
CA TYR A 66 -3.45 15.52 39.61
C TYR A 66 -2.65 16.82 39.89
N VAL A 67 -2.02 17.42 38.88
CA VAL A 67 -1.42 18.77 39.01
C VAL A 67 -2.49 19.83 39.24
N PHE A 68 -3.66 19.63 38.60
CA PHE A 68 -4.73 20.62 38.64
C PHE A 68 -5.47 20.60 39.97
N LYS A 69 -5.54 21.74 40.65
CA LYS A 69 -6.22 21.90 41.96
C LYS A 69 -7.75 21.94 41.83
N LYS A 70 -8.26 22.53 40.73
CA LYS A 70 -9.69 22.72 40.51
C LYS A 70 -10.28 21.54 39.71
N PRO A 71 -11.38 20.90 40.16
CA PRO A 71 -12.01 19.79 39.47
C PRO A 71 -12.38 20.13 38.02
N ARG A 72 -12.79 21.37 37.72
CA ARG A 72 -13.08 21.83 36.36
C ARG A 72 -11.84 21.77 35.45
N LYS A 73 -10.65 22.15 35.96
CA LYS A 73 -9.40 22.07 35.16
C LYS A 73 -8.98 20.63 34.95
N GLN A 74 -9.17 19.77 35.96
CA GLN A 74 -8.94 18.33 35.84
C GLN A 74 -9.86 17.70 34.79
N PHE A 75 -11.16 18.03 34.83
CA PHE A 75 -12.12 17.59 33.83
C PHE A 75 -11.74 18.05 32.41
N VAL A 76 -11.42 19.34 32.23
CA VAL A 76 -11.04 19.87 30.92
C VAL A 76 -9.80 19.13 30.38
N TYR A 77 -8.79 18.88 31.21
CA TYR A 77 -7.59 18.14 30.80
C TYR A 77 -7.94 16.70 30.37
N LEU A 78 -8.71 15.97 31.18
CA LEU A 78 -9.12 14.60 30.86
C LEU A 78 -10.03 14.56 29.62
N LEU A 79 -10.93 15.54 29.45
CA LEU A 79 -11.76 15.64 28.27
C LEU A 79 -10.92 15.87 26.98
N ILE A 80 -9.91 16.74 27.04
CA ILE A 80 -8.98 16.95 25.91
C ILE A 80 -8.28 15.65 25.57
N LEU A 81 -7.77 14.91 26.56
CA LEU A 81 -7.14 13.60 26.32
C LEU A 81 -8.14 12.59 25.75
N THR A 82 -9.37 12.55 26.26
CA THR A 82 -10.44 11.68 25.72
C THR A 82 -10.66 11.97 24.24
N ILE A 83 -10.84 13.24 23.87
CA ILE A 83 -11.04 13.65 22.47
C ILE A 83 -9.86 13.20 21.59
N ILE A 84 -8.64 13.45 22.04
CA ILE A 84 -7.42 13.05 21.31
C ILE A 84 -7.39 11.53 21.10
N PHE A 85 -7.65 10.75 22.15
CA PHE A 85 -7.61 9.30 22.10
C PHE A 85 -8.73 8.69 21.25
N SER A 86 -9.95 9.28 21.34
CA SER A 86 -11.09 8.86 20.50
C SER A 86 -10.82 9.13 19.03
N ILE A 87 -10.32 10.32 18.67
CA ILE A 87 -9.92 10.66 17.30
C ILE A 87 -8.82 9.72 16.82
N LEU A 88 -7.85 9.43 17.68
CA LEU A 88 -6.75 8.52 17.35
C LEU A 88 -7.25 7.10 17.04
N CYS A 89 -8.17 6.56 17.85
CA CYS A 89 -8.79 5.26 17.61
C CYS A 89 -9.62 5.26 16.31
N THR A 90 -10.48 6.26 16.12
CA THR A 90 -11.30 6.41 14.91
C THR A 90 -10.45 6.50 13.66
N ALA A 91 -9.42 7.36 13.66
CA ALA A 91 -8.54 7.52 12.52
C ALA A 91 -7.78 6.23 12.19
N ASN A 92 -7.26 5.52 13.21
CA ASN A 92 -6.59 4.23 12.99
C ASN A 92 -7.54 3.14 12.49
N SER A 93 -8.80 3.13 12.93
CA SER A 93 -9.81 2.19 12.43
C SER A 93 -10.10 2.41 10.94
N ILE A 94 -10.36 3.66 10.55
CA ILE A 94 -10.58 4.06 9.14
C ILE A 94 -9.35 3.72 8.30
N TYR A 95 -8.17 4.09 8.78
CA TYR A 95 -6.92 3.85 8.07
C TYR A 95 -6.65 2.35 7.87
N TYR A 96 -6.90 1.54 8.89
CA TYR A 96 -6.72 0.09 8.82
C TYR A 96 -7.67 -0.56 7.80
N THR A 97 -8.90 -0.10 7.70
CA THR A 97 -9.86 -0.62 6.70
C THR A 97 -9.29 -0.51 5.29
N ASN A 98 -8.61 0.59 4.97
CA ASN A 98 -8.06 0.85 3.64
C ASN A 98 -6.65 0.27 3.42
N TYR A 99 -5.75 0.44 4.40
CA TYR A 99 -4.31 0.17 4.20
C TYR A 99 -3.81 -1.08 4.92
N LYS A 100 -4.68 -1.79 5.69
CA LYS A 100 -4.30 -2.93 6.53
C LYS A 100 -3.04 -2.64 7.38
N SER A 101 -2.89 -1.40 7.82
CA SER A 101 -1.79 -0.88 8.62
C SER A 101 -2.29 0.23 9.55
N PHE A 102 -1.41 0.80 10.37
CA PHE A 102 -1.77 1.85 11.34
C PHE A 102 -1.08 3.17 11.03
N ILE A 103 -1.78 4.28 11.39
CA ILE A 103 -1.30 5.64 11.12
C ILE A 103 0.01 5.89 11.84
N SER A 104 0.99 6.43 11.10
CA SER A 104 2.18 7.07 11.66
C SER A 104 1.99 8.58 11.76
N VAL A 105 2.59 9.17 12.78
CA VAL A 105 2.64 10.64 12.96
C VAL A 105 3.32 11.35 11.78
N SER A 106 4.21 10.66 11.07
CA SER A 106 4.83 11.16 9.83
C SER A 106 3.80 11.56 8.77
N LEU A 107 2.62 10.88 8.74
CA LEU A 107 1.54 11.18 7.81
C LEU A 107 0.81 12.50 8.09
N ILE A 108 1.03 13.14 9.24
CA ILE A 108 0.46 14.48 9.52
C ILE A 108 0.93 15.49 8.47
N SER A 109 2.14 15.33 7.94
CA SER A 109 2.65 16.16 6.85
C SER A 109 1.86 16.04 5.54
N THR A 110 1.20 14.88 5.32
CA THR A 110 0.34 14.64 4.16
C THR A 110 -1.12 15.03 4.39
N ALA A 111 -1.49 15.43 5.61
CA ALA A 111 -2.88 15.75 5.98
C ALA A 111 -3.48 16.89 5.13
N SER A 112 -2.67 17.79 4.59
CA SER A 112 -3.13 18.83 3.65
C SER A 112 -3.66 18.28 2.33
N GLN A 113 -3.31 17.05 1.97
CA GLN A 113 -3.77 16.37 0.76
C GLN A 113 -5.07 15.58 0.98
N LEU A 114 -5.39 15.27 2.25
CA LEU A 114 -6.65 14.60 2.61
C LEU A 114 -7.89 15.40 2.18
N GLY A 115 -7.80 16.73 2.04
CA GLY A 115 -8.91 17.55 1.58
C GLY A 115 -9.44 17.18 0.20
N GLY A 116 -8.57 16.68 -0.70
CA GLY A 116 -8.97 16.23 -2.04
C GLY A 116 -9.57 14.82 -2.11
N VAL A 117 -9.42 14.02 -1.03
CA VAL A 117 -9.93 12.63 -0.95
C VAL A 117 -10.92 12.42 0.19
N MET A 118 -11.33 13.50 0.88
CA MET A 118 -12.21 13.40 2.05
C MET A 118 -13.55 12.76 1.71
N ASP A 119 -14.10 13.05 0.54
CA ASP A 119 -15.36 12.47 0.09
C ASP A 119 -15.18 10.96 -0.15
N ALA A 120 -14.08 10.54 -0.78
CA ALA A 120 -13.74 9.13 -0.94
C ALA A 120 -13.59 8.41 0.41
N VAL A 121 -12.99 9.04 1.40
CA VAL A 121 -12.83 8.48 2.76
C VAL A 121 -14.18 8.35 3.46
N THR A 122 -15.03 9.37 3.38
CA THR A 122 -16.31 9.38 4.11
C THR A 122 -17.37 8.48 3.48
N GLU A 123 -17.40 8.38 2.16
CA GLU A 123 -18.44 7.63 1.45
C GLU A 123 -18.07 6.14 1.27
N ASN A 124 -16.77 5.82 1.12
CA ASN A 124 -16.36 4.49 0.70
C ASN A 124 -15.51 3.73 1.71
N ILE A 125 -14.87 4.42 2.66
CA ILE A 125 -13.91 3.79 3.59
C ILE A 125 -14.45 3.77 5.01
N MET A 126 -15.18 4.82 5.42
CA MET A 126 -15.68 4.96 6.78
C MET A 126 -16.85 3.98 7.03
N GLU A 127 -16.77 3.23 8.11
CA GLU A 127 -17.79 2.27 8.53
C GLU A 127 -18.47 2.70 9.83
N PRO A 128 -19.72 2.26 10.10
CA PRO A 128 -20.40 2.57 11.35
C PRO A 128 -19.62 2.18 12.61
N LYS A 129 -18.79 1.12 12.54
CA LYS A 129 -17.91 0.69 13.63
C LYS A 129 -16.91 1.76 14.04
N ASP A 130 -16.49 2.63 13.09
CA ASP A 130 -15.46 3.66 13.35
C ASP A 130 -15.98 4.76 14.29
N LEU A 131 -17.30 4.99 14.31
CA LEU A 131 -17.92 5.96 15.20
C LEU A 131 -18.05 5.46 16.65
N ILE A 132 -17.89 4.14 16.88
CA ILE A 132 -18.02 3.57 18.21
C ILE A 132 -16.98 4.14 19.18
N PHE A 133 -15.81 4.53 18.67
CA PHE A 133 -14.72 5.07 19.50
C PHE A 133 -15.01 6.46 20.10
N LEU A 134 -16.09 7.13 19.64
CA LEU A 134 -16.48 8.46 20.12
C LEU A 134 -17.44 8.41 21.34
N TRP A 135 -17.86 7.20 21.78
CA TRP A 135 -18.84 7.02 22.88
C TRP A 135 -18.36 7.60 24.21
N ASP A 136 -17.06 7.62 24.44
CA ASP A 136 -16.43 8.03 25.70
C ASP A 136 -16.45 9.57 25.90
N ILE A 137 -16.54 10.34 24.81
CA ILE A 137 -16.66 11.82 24.89
C ILE A 137 -17.97 12.21 25.61
N PRO A 138 -19.18 11.80 25.17
CA PRO A 138 -20.39 12.07 25.94
C PRO A 138 -20.39 11.40 27.32
N ALA A 139 -19.78 10.20 27.45
CA ALA A 139 -19.72 9.51 28.74
C ALA A 139 -18.99 10.30 29.81
N ILE A 140 -17.80 10.84 29.55
CA ILE A 140 -17.04 11.62 30.53
C ILE A 140 -17.72 12.96 30.86
N ILE A 141 -18.43 13.58 29.88
CA ILE A 141 -19.23 14.80 30.07
C ILE A 141 -20.42 14.51 31.02
N VAL A 142 -21.14 13.42 30.77
CA VAL A 142 -22.27 13.01 31.61
C VAL A 142 -21.79 12.73 33.04
N VAL A 143 -20.72 11.99 33.21
CA VAL A 143 -20.14 11.72 34.55
C VAL A 143 -19.77 13.02 35.26
N TYR A 144 -19.15 13.97 34.57
CA TYR A 144 -18.85 15.29 35.16
C TYR A 144 -20.10 16.06 35.57
N ILE A 145 -21.14 16.07 34.72
CA ILE A 145 -22.45 16.73 35.03
C ILE A 145 -23.10 16.09 36.25
N LEU A 146 -23.10 14.75 36.31
CA LEU A 146 -23.69 14.01 37.46
C LEU A 146 -22.93 14.30 38.74
N LEU A 147 -21.60 14.33 38.70
CA LEU A 147 -20.78 14.70 39.86
C LEU A 147 -21.03 16.13 40.28
N LYS A 148 -21.21 17.06 39.35
CA LYS A 148 -21.53 18.46 39.61
C LYS A 148 -22.92 18.62 40.26
N ARG A 149 -23.89 17.81 39.84
CA ARG A 149 -25.29 17.84 40.39
C ARG A 149 -25.36 17.19 41.76
N ARG A 150 -24.63 16.11 41.98
CA ARG A 150 -24.70 15.31 43.22
C ARG A 150 -23.96 15.94 44.39
N THR A 151 -22.90 16.70 44.12
CA THR A 151 -22.11 17.40 45.15
C THR A 151 -21.89 18.83 44.72
N ARG A 152 -22.67 19.76 45.28
CA ARG A 152 -22.46 21.20 45.09
C ARG A 152 -21.03 21.61 45.49
N ASP A 153 -20.46 20.84 46.43
CA ASP A 153 -19.10 21.00 46.98
C ASP A 153 -18.01 20.41 46.10
N TYR A 154 -18.32 19.50 45.14
CA TYR A 154 -17.30 18.88 44.26
C TYR A 154 -16.54 19.91 43.41
N ILE A 155 -17.17 21.05 43.12
CA ILE A 155 -16.59 22.13 42.32
C ILE A 155 -15.72 23.06 43.17
N THR A 156 -16.02 23.15 44.49
CA THR A 156 -15.40 24.06 45.43
C THR A 156 -14.30 23.41 46.27
N GLU A 157 -14.36 22.08 46.50
CA GLU A 157 -13.35 21.36 47.28
C GLU A 157 -12.02 21.29 46.54
N VAL A 158 -11.08 21.98 47.06
CA VAL A 158 -9.65 21.76 46.77
C VAL A 158 -9.23 20.48 47.47
N LYS A 159 -9.09 19.37 46.71
CA LYS A 159 -8.51 18.13 47.27
C LYS A 159 -7.23 18.48 48.02
N GLU A 160 -7.10 18.05 49.28
CA GLU A 160 -5.91 18.30 50.08
C GLU A 160 -4.64 17.96 49.29
N LYS A 161 -3.68 18.84 49.28
CA LYS A 161 -2.41 18.68 48.54
C LYS A 161 -1.72 17.34 48.83
N ARG A 162 -1.87 16.83 50.08
CA ARG A 162 -1.29 15.54 50.50
C ARG A 162 -2.00 14.35 49.82
N LYS A 163 -3.34 14.35 49.75
CA LYS A 163 -4.10 13.28 49.08
C LYS A 163 -3.79 13.22 47.57
N ARG A 164 -3.76 14.37 46.90
CA ARG A 164 -3.43 14.42 45.46
C ARG A 164 -2.03 13.91 45.16
N ARG A 165 -1.02 14.27 45.98
CA ARG A 165 0.33 13.74 45.85
C ARG A 165 0.38 12.24 46.12
N GLY A 166 -0.39 11.73 47.10
CA GLY A 166 -0.51 10.29 47.34
C GLY A 166 -1.11 9.53 46.18
N TYR A 167 -2.21 10.08 45.57
CA TYR A 167 -2.85 9.47 44.36
C TYR A 167 -1.90 9.52 43.17
N ALA A 168 -1.22 10.64 42.96
CA ALA A 168 -0.24 10.77 41.89
C ALA A 168 0.90 9.76 42.02
N LEU A 169 1.48 9.64 43.23
CA LEU A 169 2.56 8.68 43.50
C LEU A 169 2.08 7.23 43.34
N GLY A 170 0.90 6.89 43.84
CA GLY A 170 0.30 5.57 43.66
C GLY A 170 0.06 5.23 42.18
N THR A 171 -0.51 6.17 41.39
CA THR A 171 -0.69 5.99 39.96
C THR A 171 0.63 5.84 39.23
N PHE A 172 1.65 6.62 39.58
CA PHE A 172 3.00 6.50 39.03
C PHE A 172 3.61 5.13 39.29
N CYS A 173 3.57 4.67 40.56
CA CYS A 173 4.08 3.35 40.91
C CYS A 173 3.36 2.22 40.17
N VAL A 174 2.03 2.31 40.00
CA VAL A 174 1.27 1.32 39.22
C VAL A 174 1.65 1.35 37.74
N SER A 175 1.79 2.54 37.16
CA SER A 175 2.21 2.70 35.78
C SER A 175 3.60 2.09 35.52
N ILE A 176 4.57 2.44 36.33
CA ILE A 176 5.95 1.92 36.22
C ILE A 176 5.99 0.41 36.52
N GLY A 177 5.21 -0.08 37.47
CA GLY A 177 5.10 -1.52 37.75
C GLY A 177 4.56 -2.30 36.55
N LEU A 178 3.49 -1.79 35.90
CA LEU A 178 2.94 -2.40 34.69
C LEU A 178 3.95 -2.35 33.53
N ALA A 179 4.62 -1.22 33.33
CA ALA A 179 5.64 -1.09 32.30
C ALA A 179 6.81 -2.07 32.55
N GLY A 180 7.27 -2.21 33.81
CA GLY A 180 8.34 -3.16 34.17
C GLY A 180 7.95 -4.62 33.92
N ILE A 181 6.74 -5.02 34.33
CA ILE A 181 6.20 -6.37 34.02
C ILE A 181 6.10 -6.57 32.53
N PHE A 182 5.56 -5.62 31.79
CA PHE A 182 5.47 -5.69 30.33
C PHE A 182 6.84 -5.85 29.67
N CYS A 183 7.79 -4.98 30.01
CA CYS A 183 9.15 -5.05 29.46
C CYS A 183 9.85 -6.39 29.76
N SER A 184 9.58 -7.02 30.90
CA SER A 184 10.15 -8.34 31.26
C SER A 184 9.60 -9.49 30.40
N THR A 185 8.51 -9.27 29.66
CA THR A 185 7.90 -10.26 28.74
C THR A 185 8.35 -10.10 27.30
N LEU A 186 9.13 -9.07 26.96
CA LEU A 186 9.57 -8.77 25.62
C LEU A 186 10.83 -9.56 25.24
N THR A 187 10.86 -10.00 23.97
CA THR A 187 12.01 -10.64 23.34
C THR A 187 12.87 -9.61 22.59
N GLY A 188 14.08 -9.98 22.19
CA GLY A 188 14.91 -9.14 21.31
C GLY A 188 14.21 -8.79 19.98
N THR A 189 13.46 -9.74 19.44
CA THR A 189 12.64 -9.54 18.23
C THR A 189 11.54 -8.49 18.44
N ASP A 190 10.87 -8.48 19.61
CA ASP A 190 9.86 -7.48 19.93
C ASP A 190 10.45 -6.07 19.90
N TYR A 191 11.63 -5.89 20.54
CA TYR A 191 12.33 -4.60 20.55
C TYR A 191 12.76 -4.15 19.15
N SER A 192 13.31 -5.07 18.34
CA SER A 192 13.70 -4.78 16.97
C SER A 192 12.49 -4.33 16.14
N ARG A 193 11.37 -5.04 16.22
CA ARG A 193 10.14 -4.71 15.49
C ARG A 193 9.52 -3.37 15.94
N LEU A 194 9.58 -3.07 17.26
CA LEU A 194 9.13 -1.77 17.75
C LEU A 194 10.00 -0.61 17.23
N ALA A 195 11.30 -0.79 17.21
CA ALA A 195 12.23 0.24 16.73
C ALA A 195 12.13 0.47 15.22
N LYS A 196 12.05 -0.60 14.46
CA LYS A 196 12.01 -0.57 12.98
C LYS A 196 10.62 -0.22 12.42
N GLN A 197 9.54 -0.55 13.12
CA GLN A 197 8.12 -0.28 12.78
C GLN A 197 7.67 -0.72 11.36
N TRP A 198 8.41 -1.59 10.71
CA TRP A 198 8.05 -2.08 9.39
C TRP A 198 6.81 -2.99 9.42
N ASN A 199 6.51 -3.65 10.57
CA ASN A 199 5.28 -4.41 10.78
C ASN A 199 4.44 -3.77 11.89
N ARG A 200 3.61 -2.80 11.53
CA ARG A 200 2.82 -2.01 12.49
C ARG A 200 1.70 -2.79 13.14
N GLU A 201 1.14 -3.78 12.47
CA GLU A 201 0.12 -4.65 13.07
C GLU A 201 0.71 -5.49 14.20
N TYR A 202 1.88 -6.08 13.99
CA TYR A 202 2.59 -6.78 15.04
C TYR A 202 2.90 -5.85 16.22
N VAL A 203 3.39 -4.65 15.94
CA VAL A 203 3.71 -3.67 16.99
C VAL A 203 2.45 -3.31 17.77
N LEU A 204 1.33 -3.04 17.11
CA LEU A 204 0.08 -2.74 17.80
C LEU A 204 -0.48 -3.96 18.54
N GLY A 205 -0.40 -5.14 17.97
CA GLY A 205 -0.80 -6.40 18.59
C GLY A 205 0.00 -6.77 19.83
N THR A 206 1.29 -6.39 19.89
CA THR A 206 2.21 -6.68 21.00
C THR A 206 2.23 -5.55 22.02
N PHE A 207 2.32 -4.31 21.58
CA PHE A 207 2.56 -3.13 22.40
C PHE A 207 1.32 -2.29 22.71
N GLY A 208 0.22 -2.51 21.98
CA GLY A 208 -0.99 -1.71 22.09
C GLY A 208 -0.91 -0.40 21.32
N LEU A 209 -2.07 0.28 21.19
CA LEU A 209 -2.20 1.50 20.40
C LEU A 209 -1.41 2.68 20.95
N TYR A 210 -1.58 2.96 22.24
CA TYR A 210 -1.02 4.18 22.85
C TYR A 210 0.50 4.08 23.00
N THR A 211 1.01 2.88 23.26
CA THR A 211 2.45 2.62 23.28
C THR A 211 3.04 2.70 21.88
N TYR A 212 2.37 2.13 20.88
CA TYR A 212 2.76 2.26 19.47
C TYR A 212 2.84 3.73 19.04
N GLN A 213 1.78 4.50 19.27
CA GLN A 213 1.75 5.92 18.89
C GLN A 213 2.79 6.76 19.64
N PHE A 214 3.02 6.47 20.92
CA PHE A 214 4.07 7.14 21.69
C PHE A 214 5.46 6.82 21.13
N SER A 215 5.72 5.55 20.80
CA SER A 215 6.95 5.12 20.14
C SER A 215 7.08 5.77 18.75
N ASP A 216 6.00 5.87 17.98
CA ASP A 216 5.99 6.48 16.65
C ASP A 216 6.28 7.99 16.70
N VAL A 217 5.71 8.72 17.68
CA VAL A 217 6.07 10.13 17.96
C VAL A 217 7.56 10.26 18.27
N ILE A 218 8.09 9.36 19.10
CA ILE A 218 9.52 9.34 19.41
C ILE A 218 10.33 9.03 18.16
N SER A 219 9.95 8.01 17.40
CA SER A 219 10.65 7.61 16.17
C SER A 219 10.61 8.71 15.11
N CYS A 220 9.46 9.37 14.89
CA CYS A 220 9.37 10.52 13.97
C CYS A 220 10.15 11.74 14.45
N THR A 221 10.24 11.92 15.77
CA THR A 221 11.08 12.95 16.38
C THR A 221 12.54 12.53 16.36
N HIS A 222 12.81 11.24 16.61
CA HIS A 222 14.09 10.59 16.44
C HIS A 222 14.51 10.43 14.99
N ALA A 223 13.61 10.30 14.02
CA ALA A 223 14.01 10.35 12.61
C ALA A 223 14.70 11.69 12.31
N LYS A 224 14.24 12.77 12.91
CA LYS A 224 15.00 14.03 12.92
C LYS A 224 16.23 14.00 13.85
N ILE A 225 16.22 13.20 14.91
CA ILE A 225 17.31 13.05 15.89
C ILE A 225 18.23 11.87 15.52
N ASN A 226 17.73 10.76 14.98
CA ASN A 226 18.52 9.62 14.46
C ASN A 226 19.22 9.94 13.13
N MET A 227 18.80 10.96 12.42
CA MET A 227 19.72 11.64 11.48
C MET A 227 20.99 12.14 12.20
N MET A 228 21.03 12.09 13.53
CA MET A 228 22.22 12.43 14.34
C MET A 228 22.90 11.19 14.99
N PHE A 229 22.24 10.04 15.16
CA PHE A 229 22.78 8.94 15.97
C PHE A 229 22.75 7.52 15.36
N GLY A 230 21.94 7.25 14.34
CA GLY A 230 21.89 5.95 13.65
C GLY A 230 22.65 5.91 12.32
N TYR A 231 23.32 7.01 11.98
CA TYR A 231 24.03 7.14 10.71
C TYR A 231 25.18 6.14 10.57
N GLU A 232 26.04 6.04 11.60
CA GLU A 232 27.25 5.19 11.57
C GLU A 232 26.89 3.70 11.38
N GLU A 233 25.88 3.21 12.11
CA GLU A 233 25.42 1.82 11.98
C GLU A 233 24.80 1.56 10.59
N SER A 234 24.00 2.49 10.09
CA SER A 234 23.40 2.40 8.76
C SER A 234 24.44 2.50 7.65
N GLU A 235 25.49 3.30 7.83
CA GLU A 235 26.61 3.42 6.91
C GLU A 235 27.44 2.13 6.84
N GLU A 236 27.69 1.50 7.97
CA GLU A 236 28.42 0.21 8.03
C GLU A 236 27.64 -0.89 7.29
N VAL A 237 26.35 -1.01 7.56
CA VAL A 237 25.46 -1.99 6.88
C VAL A 237 25.39 -1.72 5.40
N PHE A 238 25.21 -0.46 4.99
CA PHE A 238 25.17 -0.03 3.60
C PHE A 238 26.47 -0.33 2.86
N ASN A 239 27.61 0.05 3.43
CA ASN A 239 28.92 -0.18 2.84
C ASN A 239 29.19 -1.68 2.65
N LYS A 240 28.93 -2.48 3.69
CA LYS A 240 29.12 -3.94 3.64
C LYS A 240 28.28 -4.56 2.52
N PHE A 241 27.00 -4.19 2.43
CA PHE A 241 26.09 -4.74 1.42
C PHE A 241 26.57 -4.45 -0.01
N TYR A 242 26.96 -3.21 -0.31
CA TYR A 242 27.40 -2.83 -1.65
C TYR A 242 28.83 -3.28 -1.96
N ASP A 243 29.71 -3.40 -0.98
CA ASP A 243 31.02 -4.02 -1.15
C ASP A 243 30.91 -5.51 -1.50
N ASP A 244 30.01 -6.24 -0.83
CA ASP A 244 29.77 -7.66 -1.12
C ASP A 244 29.07 -7.84 -2.48
N LYS A 245 28.10 -6.98 -2.80
CA LYS A 245 27.44 -6.96 -4.11
C LYS A 245 28.42 -6.70 -5.25
N SER A 246 29.32 -5.72 -5.12
CA SER A 246 30.32 -5.41 -6.15
C SER A 246 31.25 -6.57 -6.45
N LYS A 247 31.69 -7.30 -5.44
CA LYS A 247 32.53 -8.51 -5.61
C LYS A 247 31.78 -9.62 -6.35
N THR A 248 30.48 -9.74 -6.15
CA THR A 248 29.64 -10.74 -6.81
C THR A 248 29.37 -10.35 -8.28
N GLU A 249 29.11 -9.06 -8.55
CA GLU A 249 28.85 -8.55 -9.90
C GLU A 249 30.09 -8.55 -10.81
N GLU A 250 31.30 -8.31 -10.29
CA GLU A 250 32.55 -8.45 -11.06
C GLU A 250 32.73 -9.85 -11.63
N THR A 251 32.08 -10.87 -11.06
CA THR A 251 32.14 -12.27 -11.52
C THR A 251 31.00 -12.68 -12.45
N SER A 252 30.00 -11.83 -12.69
CA SER A 252 28.74 -12.20 -13.37
C SER A 252 28.20 -11.14 -14.32
N GLU A 253 28.95 -10.70 -15.34
CA GLU A 253 28.32 -10.08 -16.52
C GLU A 253 27.56 -11.16 -17.32
N LYS A 254 26.38 -11.54 -16.92
CA LYS A 254 25.51 -12.46 -17.66
C LYS A 254 24.68 -11.67 -18.67
N SER A 255 25.20 -11.47 -19.89
CA SER A 255 24.34 -11.06 -21.00
C SER A 255 23.36 -12.18 -21.32
N ASN A 256 22.08 -11.83 -21.57
CA ASN A 256 21.05 -12.76 -21.99
C ASN A 256 20.46 -12.34 -23.35
N LYS A 257 19.49 -13.10 -23.86
CA LYS A 257 18.88 -12.85 -25.17
C LYS A 257 18.17 -11.49 -25.31
N TYR A 258 17.89 -10.82 -24.20
CA TYR A 258 17.25 -9.50 -24.18
C TYR A 258 18.22 -8.34 -23.96
N THR A 259 19.51 -8.60 -23.79
CA THR A 259 20.50 -7.57 -23.54
C THR A 259 20.58 -6.60 -24.73
N ASN A 260 20.34 -5.31 -24.47
CA ASN A 260 20.39 -4.21 -25.43
C ASN A 260 19.41 -4.29 -26.62
N ILE A 261 18.37 -5.13 -26.56
CA ILE A 261 17.41 -5.27 -27.69
C ILE A 261 16.65 -3.98 -27.99
N PHE A 262 16.52 -3.09 -27.01
CA PHE A 262 15.80 -1.80 -27.13
C PHE A 262 16.74 -0.60 -27.00
N LYS A 263 18.05 -0.82 -27.17
CA LYS A 263 19.01 0.28 -27.08
C LYS A 263 18.67 1.39 -28.06
N ASP A 264 18.68 2.64 -27.57
CA ASP A 264 18.42 3.87 -28.32
C ASP A 264 16.95 4.06 -28.82
N LYS A 265 16.00 3.20 -28.46
CA LYS A 265 14.56 3.39 -28.72
C LYS A 265 13.96 4.38 -27.74
N ASN A 266 12.91 5.08 -28.16
CA ASN A 266 12.06 5.86 -27.27
C ASN A 266 11.29 4.97 -26.31
N ILE A 267 10.89 5.52 -25.19
CA ILE A 267 10.19 4.78 -24.13
C ILE A 267 8.92 5.53 -23.71
N ILE A 268 7.79 4.85 -23.78
CA ILE A 268 6.53 5.25 -23.13
C ILE A 268 6.34 4.32 -21.93
N VAL A 269 6.11 4.89 -20.76
CA VAL A 269 5.69 4.16 -19.57
C VAL A 269 4.28 4.59 -19.21
N ILE A 270 3.33 3.68 -19.21
CA ILE A 270 1.96 3.89 -18.78
C ILE A 270 1.82 3.33 -17.37
N HIS A 271 1.63 4.22 -16.42
CA HIS A 271 1.31 3.95 -15.03
C HIS A 271 -0.21 3.81 -14.93
N ALA A 272 -0.71 2.58 -14.98
CA ALA A 272 -2.13 2.28 -15.02
C ALA A 272 -2.69 2.26 -13.59
N GLU A 273 -3.42 3.32 -13.24
CA GLU A 273 -4.00 3.55 -11.91
C GLU A 273 -4.88 2.38 -11.44
N SER A 274 -4.54 1.80 -10.29
CA SER A 274 -5.31 0.73 -9.63
C SER A 274 -5.66 -0.47 -10.52
N PHE A 275 -4.84 -0.78 -11.53
CA PHE A 275 -5.13 -1.84 -12.51
C PHE A 275 -4.60 -3.19 -11.99
N GLN A 276 -5.51 -4.10 -11.61
CA GLN A 276 -5.14 -5.40 -11.04
C GLN A 276 -5.10 -6.49 -12.10
N GLN A 277 -4.23 -7.47 -11.87
CA GLN A 277 -3.99 -8.62 -12.75
C GLN A 277 -5.24 -9.45 -13.03
N PHE A 278 -6.12 -9.66 -12.03
CA PHE A 278 -7.30 -10.50 -12.18
C PHE A 278 -8.33 -9.95 -13.19
N CYS A 279 -8.19 -8.67 -13.59
CA CYS A 279 -8.99 -8.08 -14.66
C CYS A 279 -8.57 -8.55 -16.06
N MET A 280 -7.33 -9.07 -16.20
CA MET A 280 -6.82 -9.59 -17.46
C MET A 280 -7.49 -10.91 -17.78
N ASP A 281 -7.80 -11.13 -19.07
CA ASP A 281 -8.49 -12.32 -19.58
C ASP A 281 -9.81 -12.63 -18.83
N THR A 282 -10.48 -11.59 -18.28
CA THR A 282 -11.77 -11.70 -17.60
C THR A 282 -12.91 -11.33 -18.56
N TYR A 283 -14.00 -12.10 -18.50
CA TYR A 283 -15.17 -11.95 -19.36
C TYR A 283 -16.44 -11.93 -18.49
N ILE A 284 -17.39 -11.04 -18.83
CA ILE A 284 -18.77 -11.08 -18.33
C ILE A 284 -19.69 -11.12 -19.54
N ASN A 285 -20.66 -12.02 -19.55
CA ASN A 285 -21.59 -12.24 -20.66
C ASN A 285 -20.94 -12.45 -22.04
N GLY A 286 -19.68 -12.95 -22.05
CA GLY A 286 -18.89 -13.13 -23.28
C GLY A 286 -18.17 -11.88 -23.75
N GLU A 287 -18.31 -10.75 -23.07
CA GLU A 287 -17.58 -9.51 -23.35
C GLU A 287 -16.28 -9.45 -22.53
N GLU A 288 -15.18 -9.19 -23.24
CA GLU A 288 -13.84 -9.10 -22.65
C GLU A 288 -13.69 -7.80 -21.84
N LEU A 289 -13.30 -7.90 -20.56
CA LEU A 289 -13.17 -6.74 -19.69
C LEU A 289 -12.04 -5.80 -20.12
N THR A 290 -10.91 -6.36 -20.58
CA THR A 290 -9.70 -5.61 -20.93
C THR A 290 -9.12 -6.01 -22.29
N PRO A 291 -9.87 -5.83 -23.39
CA PRO A 291 -9.48 -6.34 -24.71
C PRO A 291 -8.18 -5.74 -25.25
N ASN A 292 -7.89 -4.45 -24.98
CA ASN A 292 -6.69 -3.79 -25.47
C ASN A 292 -5.44 -4.25 -24.69
N MET A 293 -5.52 -4.31 -23.36
CA MET A 293 -4.45 -4.80 -22.52
C MET A 293 -4.14 -6.29 -22.80
N ASN A 294 -5.17 -7.12 -22.95
CA ASN A 294 -5.02 -8.53 -23.30
C ASN A 294 -4.36 -8.70 -24.69
N LYS A 295 -4.70 -7.86 -25.67
CA LYS A 295 -4.03 -7.85 -26.96
C LYS A 295 -2.55 -7.53 -26.82
N LEU A 296 -2.20 -6.46 -26.07
CA LEU A 296 -0.80 -6.07 -25.85
C LEU A 296 -0.02 -7.14 -25.08
N ALA A 297 -0.64 -7.81 -24.12
CA ALA A 297 -0.07 -8.94 -23.40
C ALA A 297 0.25 -10.13 -24.32
N ARG A 298 -0.68 -10.46 -25.25
CA ARG A 298 -0.48 -11.54 -26.23
C ARG A 298 0.59 -11.21 -27.29
N GLU A 299 0.81 -9.95 -27.59
CA GLU A 299 1.78 -9.48 -28.58
C GLU A 299 3.15 -9.09 -27.98
N GLY A 300 3.21 -8.90 -26.66
CA GLY A 300 4.35 -8.40 -25.90
C GLY A 300 5.12 -9.45 -25.09
N LEU A 301 5.94 -8.95 -24.19
CA LEU A 301 6.45 -9.67 -23.03
C LEU A 301 5.49 -9.37 -21.87
N TYR A 302 4.75 -10.38 -21.44
CA TYR A 302 3.75 -10.27 -20.39
C TYR A 302 4.19 -11.00 -19.13
N PHE A 303 4.30 -10.27 -18.03
CA PHE A 303 4.75 -10.77 -16.74
C PHE A 303 3.53 -11.08 -15.88
N SER A 304 3.10 -12.33 -15.89
CA SER A 304 1.84 -12.75 -15.27
C SER A 304 1.92 -12.90 -13.75
N ASN A 305 3.11 -12.92 -13.16
CA ASN A 305 3.35 -12.98 -11.72
C ASN A 305 4.08 -11.73 -11.21
N PHE A 306 3.60 -10.55 -11.57
CA PHE A 306 4.18 -9.28 -11.15
C PHE A 306 3.43 -8.67 -9.97
N TYR A 307 4.16 -8.25 -8.94
CA TYR A 307 3.61 -7.75 -7.68
C TYR A 307 3.97 -6.29 -7.45
N ALA A 308 2.96 -5.50 -7.09
CA ALA A 308 3.15 -4.15 -6.58
C ALA A 308 3.77 -4.18 -5.17
N GLN A 309 4.68 -3.23 -4.90
CA GLN A 309 5.42 -3.14 -3.64
C GLN A 309 5.26 -1.74 -3.04
N GLU A 310 4.03 -1.30 -2.91
CA GLU A 310 3.70 -0.02 -2.30
C GLU A 310 3.51 -0.11 -0.78
N SER A 311 3.62 1.02 -0.12
CA SER A 311 3.31 1.24 1.28
C SER A 311 2.26 2.35 1.39
N VAL A 312 2.46 3.33 2.24
CA VAL A 312 1.53 4.42 2.52
C VAL A 312 1.38 5.41 1.38
N GLY A 313 2.40 5.50 0.53
CA GLY A 313 2.44 6.42 -0.60
C GLY A 313 1.72 5.90 -1.85
N THR A 314 1.18 4.68 -1.83
CA THR A 314 0.42 4.06 -2.94
C THR A 314 1.05 4.34 -4.31
N SER A 315 0.37 5.08 -5.21
CA SER A 315 0.89 5.42 -6.54
C SER A 315 2.26 6.10 -6.50
N SER A 316 2.51 7.01 -5.53
CA SER A 316 3.82 7.68 -5.43
C SER A 316 4.95 6.75 -5.00
N ASP A 317 4.66 5.70 -4.22
CA ASP A 317 5.62 4.67 -3.86
C ASP A 317 5.93 3.78 -5.08
N SER A 318 4.90 3.46 -5.87
CA SER A 318 5.06 2.70 -7.11
C SER A 318 5.92 3.47 -8.14
N GLU A 319 5.66 4.76 -8.33
CA GLU A 319 6.50 5.63 -9.16
C GLU A 319 7.97 5.61 -8.70
N PHE A 320 8.19 5.67 -7.38
CA PHE A 320 9.53 5.65 -6.79
C PHE A 320 10.22 4.29 -6.96
N THR A 321 9.56 3.19 -6.61
CA THR A 321 10.11 1.83 -6.68
C THR A 321 10.41 1.44 -8.12
N PHE A 322 9.49 1.70 -9.05
CA PHE A 322 9.68 1.48 -10.48
C PHE A 322 10.90 2.24 -11.04
N ALA A 323 11.09 3.49 -10.62
CA ALA A 323 12.16 4.34 -11.12
C ALA A 323 13.53 4.02 -10.50
N SER A 324 13.59 3.57 -9.25
CA SER A 324 14.82 3.49 -8.45
C SER A 324 15.28 2.08 -8.09
N SER A 325 14.40 1.07 -8.21
CA SER A 325 14.64 -0.28 -7.69
C SER A 325 14.86 -0.34 -6.16
N LEU A 326 14.33 0.65 -5.43
CA LEU A 326 14.34 0.68 -3.96
C LEU A 326 12.96 0.34 -3.41
N MET A 327 12.91 -0.17 -2.19
CA MET A 327 11.66 -0.37 -1.47
C MET A 327 11.09 0.97 -0.99
N PRO A 328 9.77 1.12 -0.84
CA PRO A 328 9.17 2.29 -0.22
C PRO A 328 9.68 2.52 1.20
N ALA A 329 9.64 3.77 1.67
CA ALA A 329 10.00 4.10 3.04
C ALA A 329 9.12 3.35 4.06
N SER A 330 9.72 2.76 5.09
CA SER A 330 8.97 2.09 6.17
C SER A 330 8.21 3.09 7.05
N SER A 331 8.57 4.38 7.02
CA SER A 331 7.88 5.45 7.73
C SER A 331 7.79 6.71 6.90
N GLY A 332 6.58 7.26 6.76
CA GLY A 332 6.30 8.35 5.85
C GLY A 332 6.26 7.89 4.39
N THR A 333 6.33 8.83 3.47
CA THR A 333 6.41 8.55 2.03
C THR A 333 7.59 9.28 1.43
N VAL A 334 8.23 8.66 0.43
CA VAL A 334 9.36 9.29 -0.26
C VAL A 334 8.93 10.62 -0.87
N ALA A 335 7.78 10.63 -1.53
CA ALA A 335 7.25 11.81 -2.20
C ALA A 335 7.09 13.06 -1.30
N ILE A 336 6.74 12.87 -0.03
CA ILE A 336 6.49 13.98 0.90
C ILE A 336 7.68 14.24 1.83
N ASN A 337 8.28 13.17 2.37
CA ASN A 337 9.22 13.29 3.48
C ASN A 337 10.68 13.25 3.03
N TYR A 338 10.96 12.63 1.89
CA TYR A 338 12.33 12.30 1.46
C TYR A 338 12.57 12.57 -0.03
N TRP A 339 11.74 13.38 -0.68
CA TRP A 339 11.84 13.71 -2.10
C TRP A 339 13.17 14.40 -2.47
N ASP A 340 13.82 15.06 -1.50
CA ASP A 340 15.03 15.85 -1.68
C ASP A 340 16.33 15.05 -1.55
N ARG A 341 16.26 13.71 -1.57
CA ARG A 341 17.42 12.82 -1.53
C ARG A 341 17.99 12.57 -2.93
N ASP A 342 19.25 12.13 -2.99
CA ASP A 342 19.84 11.72 -4.26
C ASP A 342 19.58 10.23 -4.51
N TYR A 343 18.71 9.95 -5.46
CA TYR A 343 18.38 8.60 -5.90
C TYR A 343 18.96 8.33 -7.27
N THR A 344 19.45 7.10 -7.49
CA THR A 344 19.81 6.62 -8.82
C THR A 344 18.55 6.07 -9.51
N THR A 345 18.10 6.77 -10.54
CA THR A 345 16.82 6.48 -11.20
C THR A 345 17.00 6.21 -12.68
N THR A 346 16.02 5.50 -13.27
CA THR A 346 15.95 5.25 -14.71
C THR A 346 16.08 6.54 -15.51
N GLN A 347 15.39 7.60 -15.11
CA GLN A 347 15.42 8.91 -15.76
C GLN A 347 16.84 9.51 -15.78
N LYS A 348 17.48 9.57 -14.61
CA LYS A 348 18.87 10.08 -14.51
C LYS A 348 19.86 9.29 -15.33
N MET A 349 19.71 7.96 -15.39
CA MET A 349 20.60 7.10 -16.20
C MET A 349 20.36 7.28 -17.70
N LEU A 350 19.10 7.38 -18.14
CA LEU A 350 18.74 7.66 -19.52
C LEU A 350 19.21 9.05 -19.97
N LYS A 351 19.09 10.06 -19.10
CA LYS A 351 19.67 11.40 -19.39
C LYS A 351 21.16 11.35 -19.68
N LYS A 352 21.94 10.57 -18.93
CA LYS A 352 23.37 10.36 -19.22
C LYS A 352 23.61 9.74 -20.61
N LYS A 353 22.59 9.07 -21.18
CA LYS A 353 22.60 8.49 -22.54
C LYS A 353 21.99 9.42 -23.60
N GLY A 354 21.67 10.65 -23.25
CA GLY A 354 21.14 11.68 -24.16
C GLY A 354 19.63 11.63 -24.38
N TYR A 355 18.88 10.99 -23.49
CA TYR A 355 17.42 11.02 -23.53
C TYR A 355 16.89 12.32 -22.89
N TYR A 356 15.89 12.91 -23.51
CA TYR A 356 15.01 13.87 -22.88
C TYR A 356 13.94 13.14 -22.08
N THR A 357 13.72 13.50 -20.83
CA THR A 357 12.84 12.77 -19.91
C THR A 357 11.68 13.64 -19.44
N PHE A 358 10.47 13.16 -19.57
CA PHE A 358 9.29 13.89 -19.15
C PHE A 358 8.21 12.99 -18.53
N SER A 359 7.31 13.61 -17.79
CA SER A 359 6.13 12.93 -17.26
C SER A 359 4.88 13.77 -17.50
N MET A 360 3.73 13.11 -17.57
CA MET A 360 2.43 13.73 -17.76
C MET A 360 1.39 13.18 -16.80
N HIS A 361 0.52 14.03 -16.23
CA HIS A 361 -0.54 13.63 -15.32
C HIS A 361 -1.77 14.52 -15.42
N GLY A 362 -2.95 13.91 -15.53
CA GLY A 362 -4.25 14.57 -15.63
C GLY A 362 -4.77 15.19 -14.31
N ASN A 363 -3.92 15.36 -13.30
CA ASN A 363 -4.30 15.97 -12.02
C ASN A 363 -3.35 17.13 -11.64
N ASN A 364 -3.67 17.78 -10.52
CA ASN A 364 -2.87 18.87 -9.95
C ASN A 364 -1.44 18.38 -9.64
N GLY A 365 -0.46 19.09 -10.18
CA GLY A 365 0.95 18.73 -10.02
C GLY A 365 1.47 18.76 -8.58
N SER A 366 0.80 19.45 -7.66
CA SER A 366 1.16 19.45 -6.24
C SER A 366 0.67 18.19 -5.49
N TYR A 367 -0.27 17.42 -6.07
CA TYR A 367 -0.74 16.19 -5.46
C TYR A 367 0.40 15.17 -5.36
N TRP A 368 0.52 14.50 -4.22
CA TRP A 368 1.69 13.67 -3.88
C TRP A 368 3.04 14.40 -4.02
N ASN A 369 3.05 15.76 -3.95
CA ASN A 369 4.27 16.56 -4.11
C ASN A 369 5.04 16.26 -5.41
N ARG A 370 4.33 15.82 -6.47
CA ARG A 370 4.94 15.35 -7.72
C ARG A 370 5.82 16.41 -8.40
N LEU A 371 5.49 17.69 -8.27
CA LEU A 371 6.36 18.76 -8.77
C LEU A 371 7.81 18.64 -8.26
N ASN A 372 7.99 18.33 -6.99
CA ASN A 372 9.32 18.15 -6.40
C ASN A 372 9.85 16.72 -6.61
N LEU A 373 8.99 15.70 -6.44
CA LEU A 373 9.37 14.30 -6.60
C LEU A 373 9.90 14.04 -8.02
N HIS A 374 9.16 14.41 -9.06
CA HIS A 374 9.55 14.16 -10.44
C HIS A 374 10.85 14.88 -10.81
N HIS A 375 11.03 16.13 -10.31
CA HIS A 375 12.31 16.81 -10.46
C HIS A 375 13.46 16.01 -9.80
N SER A 376 13.26 15.52 -8.59
CA SER A 376 14.26 14.71 -7.87
C SER A 376 14.53 13.36 -8.55
N LEU A 377 13.50 12.72 -9.12
CA LEU A 377 13.65 11.50 -9.91
C LEU A 377 14.39 11.73 -11.23
N GLY A 378 14.53 13.00 -11.67
CA GLY A 378 15.35 13.38 -12.81
C GLY A 378 14.60 13.65 -14.10
N TYR A 379 13.29 13.86 -14.07
CA TYR A 379 12.55 14.34 -15.23
C TYR A 379 12.97 15.77 -15.60
N ASP A 380 13.10 16.05 -16.89
CA ASP A 380 13.36 17.40 -17.41
C ASP A 380 12.10 18.26 -17.34
N ASP A 381 10.93 17.68 -17.68
CA ASP A 381 9.65 18.36 -17.60
C ASP A 381 8.56 17.49 -16.98
N PHE A 382 7.60 18.16 -16.31
CA PHE A 382 6.38 17.55 -15.79
C PHE A 382 5.15 18.35 -16.25
N PHE A 383 4.40 17.77 -17.19
CA PHE A 383 3.15 18.34 -17.69
C PHE A 383 1.98 17.93 -16.78
N ASN A 384 1.22 18.90 -16.32
CA ASN A 384 0.16 18.67 -15.35
C ASN A 384 -1.11 19.48 -15.63
N TYR A 385 -2.20 19.04 -15.01
CA TYR A 385 -3.55 19.59 -15.15
C TYR A 385 -3.65 21.12 -15.05
N ASN A 386 -2.90 21.74 -14.14
CA ASN A 386 -3.04 23.16 -13.85
C ASN A 386 -2.53 24.06 -14.97
N LYS A 387 -1.62 23.58 -15.79
CA LYS A 387 -0.83 24.39 -16.70
C LYS A 387 -0.89 23.91 -18.15
N ASP A 388 -0.93 22.60 -18.37
CA ASP A 388 -0.54 22.02 -19.64
C ASP A 388 -1.70 21.33 -20.37
N PHE A 389 -2.83 21.12 -19.70
CA PHE A 389 -4.01 20.44 -20.25
C PHE A 389 -5.24 21.34 -20.20
N ASN A 390 -6.10 21.19 -21.22
CA ASN A 390 -7.43 21.77 -21.21
C ASN A 390 -8.40 20.82 -20.49
N ILE A 391 -9.16 21.37 -19.55
CA ILE A 391 -10.10 20.60 -18.74
C ILE A 391 -11.44 20.54 -19.45
N ASP A 392 -11.55 19.63 -20.40
CA ASP A 392 -12.75 19.46 -21.24
C ASP A 392 -13.65 18.32 -20.73
N GLU A 393 -13.08 17.32 -20.04
CA GLU A 393 -13.83 16.22 -19.44
C GLU A 393 -13.19 15.79 -18.13
N THR A 394 -13.98 15.78 -17.04
CA THR A 394 -13.53 15.31 -15.74
C THR A 394 -14.28 14.05 -15.31
N ILE A 395 -13.55 13.06 -14.77
CA ILE A 395 -14.10 11.86 -14.15
C ILE A 395 -13.36 11.68 -12.82
N GLY A 396 -14.10 11.53 -11.73
CA GLY A 396 -13.51 11.38 -10.40
C GLY A 396 -12.59 12.56 -10.04
N LEU A 397 -11.30 12.29 -9.87
CA LEU A 397 -10.33 13.24 -9.30
C LEU A 397 -9.71 14.24 -10.30
N GLY A 398 -9.96 14.11 -11.59
CA GLY A 398 -9.32 15.00 -12.57
C GLY A 398 -9.75 14.80 -14.01
N LEU A 399 -8.84 15.10 -14.93
CA LEU A 399 -9.06 14.94 -16.36
C LEU A 399 -9.24 13.45 -16.70
N SER A 400 -10.25 13.11 -17.51
CA SER A 400 -10.48 11.73 -17.95
C SER A 400 -9.28 11.17 -18.71
N ASP A 401 -9.00 9.89 -18.59
CA ASP A 401 -7.84 9.29 -19.25
C ASP A 401 -7.94 9.35 -20.77
N LYS A 402 -9.14 9.23 -21.34
CA LYS A 402 -9.34 9.41 -22.80
C LYS A 402 -8.99 10.84 -23.26
N SER A 403 -9.43 11.85 -22.51
CA SER A 403 -9.07 13.23 -22.81
C SER A 403 -7.60 13.53 -22.55
N PHE A 404 -7.05 13.00 -21.45
CA PHE A 404 -5.64 13.11 -21.10
C PHE A 404 -4.74 12.59 -22.24
N PHE A 405 -4.95 11.37 -22.69
CA PHE A 405 -4.17 10.76 -23.77
C PHE A 405 -4.32 11.49 -25.10
N ARG A 406 -5.54 11.86 -25.48
CA ARG A 406 -5.79 12.65 -26.70
C ARG A 406 -4.98 13.97 -26.70
N GLN A 407 -4.90 14.64 -25.54
CA GLN A 407 -4.14 15.88 -25.42
C GLN A 407 -2.62 15.66 -25.26
N ALA A 408 -2.20 14.47 -24.85
CA ALA A 408 -0.78 14.11 -24.73
C ALA A 408 -0.13 13.89 -26.09
N VAL A 409 -0.81 13.23 -27.05
CA VAL A 409 -0.21 12.88 -28.36
C VAL A 409 0.40 14.07 -29.09
N PRO A 410 -0.25 15.23 -29.27
CA PRO A 410 0.39 16.38 -29.92
C PRO A 410 1.62 16.91 -29.19
N LYS A 411 1.70 16.74 -27.86
CA LYS A 411 2.88 17.12 -27.06
C LYS A 411 4.04 16.16 -27.34
N ILE A 412 3.75 14.85 -27.40
CA ILE A 412 4.74 13.82 -27.75
C ILE A 412 5.27 14.04 -29.18
N GLU A 413 4.40 14.34 -30.15
CA GLU A 413 4.84 14.68 -31.52
C GLU A 413 5.81 15.87 -31.56
N LYS A 414 5.56 16.88 -30.73
CA LYS A 414 6.46 18.04 -30.60
C LYS A 414 7.79 17.59 -30.02
N ILE A 415 7.79 16.85 -28.89
CA ILE A 415 8.98 16.33 -28.22
C ILE A 415 9.78 15.45 -29.19
N ASN A 416 9.13 14.55 -29.95
CA ASN A 416 9.78 13.67 -30.92
C ASN A 416 10.47 14.44 -32.07
N LYS A 417 10.00 15.64 -32.40
CA LYS A 417 10.66 16.53 -33.39
C LYS A 417 11.85 17.28 -32.81
N GLU A 418 11.87 17.52 -31.51
CA GLU A 418 12.87 18.32 -30.84
C GLU A 418 14.01 17.47 -30.23
N HIS A 419 13.75 16.18 -29.98
CA HIS A 419 14.67 15.26 -29.30
C HIS A 419 14.75 13.90 -30.04
N ASP A 420 15.97 13.45 -30.33
CA ASP A 420 16.21 12.19 -31.04
C ASP A 420 15.81 10.96 -30.18
N LYS A 421 15.95 11.06 -28.87
CA LYS A 421 15.61 10.01 -27.89
C LYS A 421 14.86 10.62 -26.70
N TRP A 422 13.79 9.99 -26.29
CA TRP A 422 13.00 10.47 -25.16
C TRP A 422 12.39 9.32 -24.34
N TYR A 423 12.12 9.62 -23.08
CA TYR A 423 11.40 8.79 -22.12
C TYR A 423 10.23 9.59 -21.57
N GLY A 424 9.02 9.09 -21.74
CA GLY A 424 7.79 9.71 -21.24
C GLY A 424 7.03 8.78 -20.30
N ALA A 425 6.70 9.24 -19.09
CA ALA A 425 5.82 8.56 -18.16
C ALA A 425 4.43 9.21 -18.13
N PHE A 426 3.39 8.39 -18.26
CA PHE A 426 1.99 8.79 -18.35
C PHE A 426 1.21 8.20 -17.19
N LEU A 427 0.77 9.05 -16.25
CA LEU A 427 0.08 8.62 -15.05
C LEU A 427 -1.43 8.74 -15.26
N MET A 428 -2.10 7.60 -15.37
CA MET A 428 -3.55 7.51 -15.46
C MET A 428 -4.23 7.89 -14.15
N LEU A 429 -5.53 8.15 -14.19
CA LEU A 429 -6.26 8.65 -13.01
C LEU A 429 -7.71 8.16 -12.92
N THR A 430 -8.39 7.92 -14.04
CA THR A 430 -9.84 7.67 -14.04
C THR A 430 -10.21 6.43 -13.22
N ASN A 431 -9.37 5.41 -13.22
CA ASN A 431 -9.59 4.17 -12.47
C ASN A 431 -9.28 4.30 -10.95
N HIS A 432 -9.22 5.51 -10.43
CA HIS A 432 -9.01 5.75 -9.00
C HIS A 432 -10.31 5.55 -8.20
N THR A 433 -10.19 4.86 -7.05
CA THR A 433 -11.31 4.76 -6.09
C THR A 433 -11.82 6.16 -5.70
N PRO A 434 -13.11 6.38 -5.52
CA PRO A 434 -14.23 5.45 -5.33
C PRO A 434 -14.97 4.99 -6.59
N PHE A 435 -14.45 5.21 -7.80
CA PHE A 435 -15.06 4.87 -9.09
C PHE A 435 -16.37 5.61 -9.37
N THR A 436 -16.48 6.83 -8.85
CA THR A 436 -17.62 7.71 -9.07
C THR A 436 -17.69 8.19 -10.52
N ASP A 437 -18.89 8.53 -10.97
CA ASP A 437 -19.17 9.02 -12.32
C ASP A 437 -18.92 8.02 -13.46
N ILE A 438 -18.48 6.80 -13.15
CA ILE A 438 -18.11 5.81 -14.18
C ILE A 438 -19.34 5.29 -14.94
N GLU A 439 -20.49 5.21 -14.29
CA GLU A 439 -21.77 4.82 -14.92
C GLU A 439 -22.17 5.72 -16.09
N ARG A 440 -21.65 6.96 -16.10
CA ARG A 440 -21.92 7.94 -17.16
C ARG A 440 -21.11 7.69 -18.44
N VAL A 441 -19.98 6.98 -18.32
CA VAL A 441 -18.95 6.92 -19.39
C VAL A 441 -18.54 5.50 -19.77
N SER A 442 -18.93 4.51 -18.99
CA SER A 442 -18.71 3.09 -19.28
C SER A 442 -20.03 2.39 -19.57
N ASP A 443 -20.05 1.65 -20.63
CA ASP A 443 -21.17 0.81 -21.09
C ASP A 443 -20.98 -0.68 -20.76
N TYR A 444 -19.89 -1.04 -20.05
CA TYR A 444 -19.61 -2.41 -19.69
C TYR A 444 -20.67 -2.94 -18.72
N GLU A 445 -21.33 -4.04 -19.11
CA GLU A 445 -22.37 -4.67 -18.31
C GLU A 445 -21.75 -5.61 -17.26
N VAL A 446 -22.24 -5.50 -16.03
CA VAL A 446 -21.76 -6.29 -14.87
C VAL A 446 -22.88 -7.12 -14.23
N ASP A 447 -24.04 -7.19 -14.87
CA ASP A 447 -25.09 -8.17 -14.61
C ASP A 447 -24.69 -9.54 -15.17
N PHE A 448 -25.40 -10.58 -14.78
CA PHE A 448 -25.19 -11.92 -15.29
C PHE A 448 -26.37 -12.34 -16.15
N LYS A 449 -26.15 -12.56 -17.46
CA LYS A 449 -27.17 -13.01 -18.42
C LYS A 449 -27.12 -14.53 -18.56
N TYR A 450 -28.29 -15.17 -18.47
CA TYR A 450 -28.44 -16.60 -18.63
C TYR A 450 -29.73 -16.93 -19.36
N LYS A 451 -29.81 -18.13 -19.96
CA LYS A 451 -31.04 -18.61 -20.63
C LYS A 451 -31.70 -19.66 -19.76
N MET A 452 -33.00 -19.48 -19.53
CA MET A 452 -33.84 -20.43 -18.81
C MET A 452 -34.88 -21.01 -19.74
N TYR A 453 -35.05 -22.33 -19.72
CA TYR A 453 -36.08 -23.00 -20.50
C TYR A 453 -37.46 -22.72 -19.91
N ASN A 454 -38.37 -22.22 -20.75
CA ASN A 454 -39.77 -22.04 -20.36
C ASN A 454 -40.57 -23.25 -20.88
N GLU A 455 -41.07 -24.08 -19.94
CA GLU A 455 -41.86 -25.28 -20.29
C GLU A 455 -43.21 -24.96 -20.95
N GLU A 456 -43.79 -23.79 -20.69
CA GLU A 456 -45.09 -23.40 -21.27
C GLU A 456 -44.97 -23.11 -22.77
N ASP A 457 -43.90 -22.45 -23.15
CA ASP A 457 -43.69 -22.01 -24.55
C ASP A 457 -42.73 -22.93 -25.31
N GLY A 458 -42.01 -23.84 -24.63
CA GLY A 458 -41.03 -24.73 -25.23
C GLY A 458 -39.79 -24.00 -25.78
N MET A 459 -39.48 -22.79 -25.27
CA MET A 459 -38.40 -21.95 -25.73
C MET A 459 -37.50 -21.49 -24.56
N TYR A 460 -36.27 -21.13 -24.91
CA TYR A 460 -35.36 -20.50 -23.95
C TYR A 460 -35.61 -19.00 -23.89
N GLU A 461 -35.83 -18.48 -22.69
CA GLU A 461 -35.93 -17.05 -22.40
C GLU A 461 -34.61 -16.54 -21.80
N GLU A 462 -34.13 -15.37 -22.25
CA GLU A 462 -33.02 -14.70 -21.64
C GLU A 462 -33.46 -14.04 -20.35
N LYS A 463 -32.72 -14.30 -19.27
CA LYS A 463 -32.87 -13.71 -17.94
C LYS A 463 -31.61 -12.98 -17.56
N SER A 464 -31.74 -12.01 -16.66
CA SER A 464 -30.61 -11.31 -16.06
C SER A 464 -30.69 -11.38 -14.52
N ALA A 465 -29.56 -11.55 -13.89
CA ALA A 465 -29.38 -11.44 -12.45
C ALA A 465 -28.41 -10.30 -12.13
N PRO A 466 -28.58 -9.58 -11.02
CA PRO A 466 -27.80 -8.35 -10.77
C PRO A 466 -26.31 -8.54 -10.54
N PHE A 467 -25.86 -9.74 -10.27
CA PHE A 467 -24.45 -10.13 -10.08
C PHE A 467 -23.58 -9.06 -9.36
N LEU A 468 -22.88 -8.20 -10.12
CA LEU A 468 -22.04 -7.12 -9.58
C LEU A 468 -22.68 -5.72 -9.71
N GLU A 469 -23.92 -5.61 -10.18
CA GLU A 469 -24.60 -4.32 -10.24
C GLU A 469 -24.75 -3.69 -8.86
N GLY A 470 -24.46 -2.39 -8.76
CA GLY A 470 -24.52 -1.65 -7.52
C GLY A 470 -23.44 -2.00 -6.49
N THR A 471 -22.50 -2.89 -6.85
CA THR A 471 -21.34 -3.21 -6.00
C THR A 471 -20.15 -2.32 -6.34
N LYS A 472 -19.20 -2.22 -5.42
CA LYS A 472 -17.94 -1.49 -5.66
C LYS A 472 -17.07 -2.21 -6.69
N LEU A 473 -17.05 -3.54 -6.68
CA LEU A 473 -16.32 -4.34 -7.66
C LEU A 473 -16.92 -4.16 -9.08
N GLY A 474 -18.26 -4.08 -9.20
CA GLY A 474 -18.91 -3.78 -10.47
C GLY A 474 -18.54 -2.39 -11.01
N SER A 475 -18.55 -1.37 -10.16
CA SER A 475 -18.08 -0.02 -10.53
C SER A 475 -16.60 -0.02 -10.90
N TYR A 476 -15.77 -0.81 -10.22
CA TYR A 476 -14.37 -0.99 -10.57
C TYR A 476 -14.22 -1.65 -11.94
N PHE A 477 -14.97 -2.71 -12.28
CA PHE A 477 -14.91 -3.35 -13.60
C PHE A 477 -15.27 -2.37 -14.72
N LYS A 478 -16.36 -1.59 -14.55
CA LYS A 478 -16.72 -0.52 -15.48
C LYS A 478 -15.58 0.50 -15.65
N SER A 479 -14.90 0.83 -14.57
CA SER A 479 -13.78 1.77 -14.55
C SER A 479 -12.54 1.20 -15.24
N VAL A 480 -12.21 -0.07 -14.99
CA VAL A 480 -11.11 -0.77 -15.66
C VAL A 480 -11.35 -0.89 -17.16
N HIS A 481 -12.58 -1.22 -17.58
CA HIS A 481 -12.93 -1.27 -19.00
C HIS A 481 -12.75 0.09 -19.69
N TYR A 482 -13.17 1.17 -19.04
CA TYR A 482 -12.93 2.52 -19.53
C TYR A 482 -11.42 2.85 -19.62
N ALA A 483 -10.63 2.46 -18.62
CA ALA A 483 -9.19 2.67 -18.62
C ALA A 483 -8.51 1.87 -19.73
N ASP A 484 -8.94 0.62 -19.97
CA ASP A 484 -8.47 -0.20 -21.09
C ASP A 484 -8.80 0.43 -22.45
N GLN A 485 -10.01 0.96 -22.61
CA GLN A 485 -10.41 1.70 -23.83
C GLN A 485 -9.56 2.96 -24.02
N ALA A 486 -9.20 3.67 -22.94
CA ALA A 486 -8.33 4.84 -23.01
C ALA A 486 -6.91 4.46 -23.45
N ILE A 487 -6.37 3.35 -22.98
CA ILE A 487 -5.08 2.80 -23.43
C ILE A 487 -5.18 2.42 -24.93
N GLY A 488 -6.23 1.73 -25.35
CA GLY A 488 -6.46 1.36 -26.75
C GLY A 488 -6.55 2.57 -27.68
N GLN A 489 -7.25 3.63 -27.26
CA GLN A 489 -7.30 4.90 -27.97
C GLN A 489 -5.89 5.52 -28.08
N PHE A 490 -5.15 5.59 -26.99
CA PHE A 490 -3.80 6.15 -26.96
C PHE A 490 -2.85 5.40 -27.90
N MET A 491 -2.85 4.07 -27.87
CA MET A 491 -2.05 3.26 -28.77
C MET A 491 -2.39 3.51 -30.24
N THR A 492 -3.68 3.65 -30.56
CA THR A 492 -4.17 3.95 -31.92
C THR A 492 -3.72 5.34 -32.38
N GLU A 493 -3.84 6.35 -31.52
CA GLU A 493 -3.45 7.72 -31.84
C GLU A 493 -1.93 7.86 -32.00
N LEU A 494 -1.13 7.16 -31.16
CA LEU A 494 0.33 7.08 -31.28
C LEU A 494 0.75 6.42 -32.60
N ASP A 495 0.07 5.34 -32.99
CA ASP A 495 0.37 4.65 -34.25
C ASP A 495 0.04 5.52 -35.45
N ASN A 496 -1.10 6.18 -35.46
CA ASN A 496 -1.51 7.12 -36.51
C ASN A 496 -0.53 8.30 -36.66
N ALA A 497 0.10 8.71 -35.56
CA ALA A 497 1.14 9.74 -35.54
C ALA A 497 2.55 9.23 -35.92
N GLY A 498 2.71 7.91 -36.17
CA GLY A 498 4.00 7.27 -36.47
C GLY A 498 4.97 7.23 -35.28
N LEU A 499 4.47 7.45 -34.06
CA LEU A 499 5.28 7.50 -32.86
C LEU A 499 5.70 6.11 -32.34
N LEU A 500 4.95 5.05 -32.71
CA LEU A 500 5.24 3.69 -32.26
C LEU A 500 6.36 2.99 -33.06
N ASP A 501 6.77 3.51 -34.21
CA ASP A 501 7.74 2.85 -35.10
C ASP A 501 9.12 2.70 -34.46
N ASN A 502 9.53 3.61 -33.55
CA ASN A 502 10.78 3.54 -32.80
C ASN A 502 10.56 3.64 -31.29
N THR A 503 9.45 3.14 -30.77
CA THR A 503 9.09 3.29 -29.36
C THR A 503 8.76 1.95 -28.72
N VAL A 504 9.24 1.75 -27.51
CA VAL A 504 8.84 0.66 -26.62
C VAL A 504 7.80 1.19 -25.65
N VAL A 505 6.71 0.49 -25.51
CA VAL A 505 5.65 0.80 -24.57
C VAL A 505 5.72 -0.17 -23.39
N VAL A 506 5.85 0.38 -22.22
CA VAL A 506 5.88 -0.33 -20.93
C VAL A 506 4.62 0.04 -20.17
N ILE A 507 3.80 -0.95 -19.81
CA ILE A 507 2.56 -0.73 -19.08
C ILE A 507 2.61 -1.52 -17.78
N TYR A 508 2.27 -0.88 -16.67
CA TYR A 508 2.16 -1.57 -15.39
C TYR A 508 1.01 -1.02 -14.54
N GLY A 509 0.34 -1.92 -13.81
CA GLY A 509 -0.55 -1.51 -12.73
C GLY A 509 0.25 -1.01 -11.55
N ASP A 510 -0.16 0.09 -10.93
CA ASP A 510 0.60 0.71 -9.84
C ASP A 510 0.36 0.04 -8.49
N HIS A 511 -0.89 -0.30 -8.18
CA HIS A 511 -1.29 -0.98 -6.95
C HIS A 511 -2.69 -1.60 -7.08
N ASP A 512 -3.13 -2.27 -6.01
CA ASP A 512 -4.48 -2.83 -5.91
C ASP A 512 -5.54 -1.73 -5.75
N ALA A 513 -6.75 -2.02 -6.20
CA ALA A 513 -7.89 -1.09 -6.20
C ALA A 513 -8.52 -0.85 -4.82
N LYS A 514 -7.94 -1.41 -3.75
CA LYS A 514 -8.46 -1.34 -2.37
C LYS A 514 -9.93 -1.81 -2.25
N ILE A 515 -10.26 -2.87 -3.01
CA ILE A 515 -11.56 -3.54 -2.95
C ILE A 515 -11.60 -4.43 -1.70
N LYS A 516 -12.71 -4.45 -0.99
CA LYS A 516 -12.88 -5.27 0.22
C LYS A 516 -13.03 -6.77 -0.12
N ALA A 517 -12.64 -7.64 0.82
CA ALA A 517 -12.73 -9.08 0.66
C ALA A 517 -14.17 -9.55 0.38
N GLU A 518 -15.18 -8.90 0.97
CA GLU A 518 -16.59 -9.23 0.77
C GLU A 518 -17.07 -9.02 -0.66
N GLU A 519 -16.45 -8.09 -1.41
CA GLU A 519 -16.74 -7.87 -2.83
C GLU A 519 -16.22 -9.04 -3.69
N TYR A 520 -15.03 -9.56 -3.35
CA TYR A 520 -14.46 -10.74 -4.02
C TYR A 520 -15.23 -12.00 -3.66
N ASP A 521 -15.72 -12.11 -2.42
CA ASP A 521 -16.58 -13.21 -1.99
C ASP A 521 -17.84 -13.27 -2.87
N ARG A 522 -18.52 -12.15 -3.08
CA ARG A 522 -19.64 -12.09 -4.02
C ARG A 522 -19.23 -12.47 -5.45
N TYR A 523 -18.10 -12.00 -5.92
CA TYR A 523 -17.63 -12.29 -7.29
C TYR A 523 -17.42 -13.79 -7.53
N PHE A 524 -16.87 -14.52 -6.58
CA PHE A 524 -16.59 -15.94 -6.70
C PHE A 524 -17.79 -16.84 -6.32
N ASN A 525 -18.66 -16.38 -5.46
CA ASN A 525 -19.69 -17.20 -4.81
C ASN A 525 -21.12 -16.79 -5.14
N TYR A 526 -21.34 -15.90 -6.11
CA TYR A 526 -22.68 -15.47 -6.48
C TYR A 526 -23.45 -16.56 -7.21
N ASN A 527 -24.68 -16.87 -6.72
CA ASN A 527 -25.61 -17.77 -7.36
C ASN A 527 -26.72 -16.93 -8.07
N PRO A 528 -26.72 -16.84 -9.41
CA PRO A 528 -27.66 -16.02 -10.14
C PRO A 528 -29.10 -16.51 -10.09
N PHE A 529 -29.35 -17.77 -9.71
CA PHE A 529 -30.69 -18.35 -9.65
C PHE A 529 -31.44 -18.05 -8.37
N THR A 530 -30.68 -17.88 -7.28
CA THR A 530 -31.21 -17.54 -5.96
C THR A 530 -31.00 -16.07 -5.62
N ASP A 531 -30.28 -15.31 -6.47
CA ASP A 531 -29.82 -13.96 -6.20
C ASP A 531 -29.14 -13.86 -4.80
N SER A 532 -28.28 -14.82 -4.48
CA SER A 532 -27.61 -14.89 -3.19
C SER A 532 -26.13 -15.27 -3.35
N VAL A 533 -25.35 -15.01 -2.31
CA VAL A 533 -23.95 -15.46 -2.23
C VAL A 533 -23.91 -16.78 -1.48
N LEU A 534 -23.20 -17.76 -2.03
CA LEU A 534 -22.95 -19.04 -1.38
C LEU A 534 -22.24 -18.83 -0.05
N THR A 535 -22.47 -19.73 0.89
CA THR A 535 -21.86 -19.78 2.22
C THR A 535 -20.92 -20.97 2.34
N GLU A 536 -20.12 -21.01 3.40
CA GLU A 536 -19.17 -22.12 3.65
C GLU A 536 -19.84 -23.52 3.69
N ASP A 537 -21.15 -23.59 3.94
CA ASP A 537 -21.92 -24.83 3.97
C ASP A 537 -22.44 -25.24 2.58
N ASP A 538 -22.32 -24.39 1.58
CA ASP A 538 -22.84 -24.64 0.23
C ASP A 538 -21.78 -25.33 -0.65
N GLU A 539 -22.23 -26.27 -1.50
CA GLU A 539 -21.35 -26.92 -2.47
C GLU A 539 -20.87 -25.89 -3.52
N GLY A 540 -19.57 -25.86 -3.78
CA GLY A 540 -18.95 -24.94 -4.72
C GLY A 540 -18.55 -23.59 -4.12
N TYR A 541 -18.69 -23.40 -2.80
CA TYR A 541 -18.18 -22.20 -2.13
C TYR A 541 -16.66 -22.08 -2.27
N VAL A 542 -16.19 -20.89 -2.64
CA VAL A 542 -14.78 -20.54 -2.76
C VAL A 542 -14.41 -19.59 -1.62
N PRO A 543 -13.59 -19.99 -0.64
CA PRO A 543 -13.22 -19.12 0.45
C PRO A 543 -12.30 -17.99 -0.03
N VAL A 544 -12.69 -16.74 0.26
CA VAL A 544 -11.86 -15.55 0.02
C VAL A 544 -11.21 -15.16 1.35
N ASP A 545 -10.16 -15.86 1.71
CA ASP A 545 -9.39 -15.62 2.91
C ASP A 545 -8.33 -14.52 2.71
N ASP A 546 -7.55 -14.25 3.75
CA ASP A 546 -6.48 -13.24 3.71
C ASP A 546 -5.38 -13.59 2.68
N PHE A 547 -5.19 -14.88 2.37
CA PHE A 547 -4.23 -15.33 1.37
C PHE A 547 -4.68 -14.95 -0.04
N TYR A 548 -5.92 -15.26 -0.41
CA TYR A 548 -6.49 -14.83 -1.69
C TYR A 548 -6.50 -13.32 -1.84
N TYR A 549 -6.88 -12.61 -0.78
CA TYR A 549 -6.87 -11.15 -0.77
C TYR A 549 -5.48 -10.58 -1.04
N ASN A 550 -4.44 -11.15 -0.42
CA ASN A 550 -3.07 -10.68 -0.61
C ASN A 550 -2.51 -11.04 -2.01
N LEU A 551 -2.86 -12.19 -2.56
CA LEU A 551 -2.44 -12.57 -3.91
C LEU A 551 -3.10 -11.72 -5.00
N ASN A 552 -4.31 -11.20 -4.76
CA ASN A 552 -4.97 -10.24 -5.64
C ASN A 552 -4.23 -8.89 -5.78
N ARG A 553 -3.16 -8.66 -5.03
CA ARG A 553 -2.26 -7.50 -5.18
C ARG A 553 -1.35 -7.60 -6.40
N LYS A 554 -1.43 -8.67 -7.17
CA LYS A 554 -0.78 -8.72 -8.48
C LYS A 554 -1.35 -7.65 -9.40
N VAL A 555 -0.44 -7.09 -10.19
CA VAL A 555 -0.75 -6.09 -11.20
C VAL A 555 -0.18 -6.52 -12.54
N PRO A 556 -0.75 -6.17 -13.70
CA PRO A 556 -0.16 -6.50 -14.98
C PRO A 556 1.13 -5.72 -15.19
N PHE A 557 2.11 -6.38 -15.85
CA PHE A 557 3.29 -5.72 -16.38
C PHE A 557 3.54 -6.23 -17.79
N ILE A 558 3.62 -5.31 -18.76
CA ILE A 558 3.72 -5.60 -20.19
C ILE A 558 4.82 -4.73 -20.79
N ILE A 559 5.69 -5.33 -21.60
CA ILE A 559 6.64 -4.63 -22.45
C ILE A 559 6.28 -4.96 -23.90
N TRP A 560 5.93 -3.93 -24.70
CA TRP A 560 5.48 -4.08 -26.07
C TRP A 560 6.24 -3.14 -27.00
N SER A 561 6.49 -3.60 -28.23
CA SER A 561 7.08 -2.80 -29.30
C SER A 561 6.52 -3.25 -30.64
N LYS A 562 6.12 -2.31 -31.48
CA LYS A 562 5.51 -2.57 -32.80
C LYS A 562 6.41 -3.38 -33.73
N ASP A 563 7.70 -3.09 -33.76
CA ASP A 563 8.68 -3.79 -34.60
C ASP A 563 9.27 -5.06 -33.95
N GLY A 564 8.82 -5.39 -32.72
CA GLY A 564 9.23 -6.58 -32.02
C GLY A 564 10.67 -6.51 -31.52
N GLY A 565 11.54 -7.37 -32.05
CA GLY A 565 12.89 -7.60 -31.52
C GLY A 565 12.93 -8.73 -30.51
N TYR A 566 11.77 -9.27 -30.17
CA TYR A 566 11.55 -10.40 -29.25
C TYR A 566 10.43 -11.31 -29.80
N LYS A 567 10.34 -12.50 -29.26
CA LYS A 567 9.17 -13.37 -29.43
C LYS A 567 8.17 -13.06 -28.34
N PRO A 568 6.87 -12.83 -28.65
CA PRO A 568 5.83 -12.72 -27.63
C PRO A 568 5.93 -13.88 -26.63
N THR A 569 5.96 -13.55 -25.34
CA THR A 569 6.25 -14.52 -24.30
C THR A 569 5.53 -14.11 -23.01
N GLU A 570 4.83 -15.06 -22.40
CA GLU A 570 4.41 -14.94 -21.01
C GLU A 570 5.60 -15.32 -20.10
N VAL A 571 6.00 -14.38 -19.25
CA VAL A 571 7.02 -14.55 -18.21
C VAL A 571 6.33 -14.90 -16.91
N LYS A 572 6.46 -16.16 -16.50
CA LYS A 572 5.76 -16.71 -15.31
C LYS A 572 6.55 -16.61 -14.02
N GLN A 573 7.82 -16.25 -14.11
CA GLN A 573 8.67 -16.05 -12.93
C GLN A 573 8.07 -14.96 -12.03
N ILE A 574 8.13 -15.17 -10.73
CA ILE A 574 7.72 -14.17 -9.74
C ILE A 574 8.61 -12.95 -9.85
N MET A 575 8.01 -11.76 -9.96
CA MET A 575 8.71 -10.50 -10.18
C MET A 575 8.09 -9.39 -9.32
N GLY A 576 8.92 -8.61 -8.65
CA GLY A 576 8.51 -7.42 -7.93
C GLY A 576 8.76 -6.14 -8.73
N MET A 577 8.11 -5.06 -8.34
CA MET A 577 8.29 -3.75 -8.99
C MET A 577 9.74 -3.25 -8.91
N TYR A 578 10.49 -3.61 -7.86
CA TYR A 578 11.91 -3.25 -7.74
C TYR A 578 12.83 -3.95 -8.76
N ASP A 579 12.37 -5.05 -9.39
CA ASP A 579 13.10 -5.76 -10.45
C ASP A 579 12.95 -5.09 -11.83
N VAL A 580 12.01 -4.15 -11.98
CA VAL A 580 11.72 -3.50 -13.27
C VAL A 580 12.90 -2.68 -13.78
N GLN A 581 13.49 -1.85 -12.91
CA GLN A 581 14.61 -1.00 -13.33
C GLN A 581 15.82 -1.81 -13.83
N PRO A 582 16.30 -2.86 -13.13
CA PRO A 582 17.38 -3.70 -13.65
C PRO A 582 17.00 -4.44 -14.94
N THR A 583 15.77 -4.93 -15.05
CA THR A 583 15.27 -5.62 -16.26
C THR A 583 15.25 -4.68 -17.46
N LEU A 584 14.66 -3.49 -17.32
CA LEU A 584 14.71 -2.46 -18.37
C LEU A 584 16.16 -1.99 -18.62
N GLY A 585 16.99 -1.94 -17.58
CA GLY A 585 18.39 -1.58 -17.67
C GLY A 585 19.15 -2.50 -18.61
N ASN A 586 18.99 -3.82 -18.47
CA ASN A 586 19.56 -4.80 -19.38
C ASN A 586 19.06 -4.61 -20.83
N MET A 587 17.75 -4.38 -21.02
CA MET A 587 17.14 -4.24 -22.34
C MET A 587 17.54 -2.94 -23.06
N PHE A 588 17.76 -1.83 -22.33
CA PHE A 588 18.11 -0.52 -22.86
C PHE A 588 19.61 -0.17 -22.69
N GLY A 589 20.38 -1.03 -22.05
CA GLY A 589 21.83 -0.89 -21.89
C GLY A 589 22.24 0.12 -20.83
N PHE A 590 21.55 0.19 -19.66
CA PHE A 590 21.99 0.93 -18.49
C PHE A 590 21.96 0.02 -17.24
N SER A 591 22.70 0.40 -16.21
CA SER A 591 22.74 -0.35 -14.96
C SER A 591 22.72 0.57 -13.74
N ASN A 592 22.06 0.12 -12.67
CA ASN A 592 22.03 0.79 -11.38
C ASN A 592 22.71 -0.10 -10.33
N VAL A 593 23.88 0.30 -9.88
CA VAL A 593 24.63 -0.43 -8.83
C VAL A 593 23.90 -0.44 -7.49
N TYR A 594 23.03 0.54 -7.25
CA TYR A 594 22.23 0.65 -6.02
C TYR A 594 20.88 -0.07 -6.09
N ALA A 595 20.55 -0.73 -7.21
CA ALA A 595 19.32 -1.48 -7.34
C ALA A 595 19.25 -2.61 -6.29
N LEU A 596 18.10 -2.79 -5.66
CA LEU A 596 17.84 -3.91 -4.73
C LEU A 596 17.26 -5.12 -5.45
N GLY A 597 16.56 -4.91 -6.57
CA GLY A 597 16.11 -5.93 -7.47
C GLY A 597 17.18 -6.35 -8.46
N HIS A 598 16.83 -7.23 -9.39
CA HIS A 598 17.70 -7.76 -10.43
C HIS A 598 16.96 -7.93 -11.77
N ASP A 599 17.72 -8.13 -12.84
CA ASP A 599 17.15 -8.46 -14.15
C ASP A 599 16.51 -9.84 -14.10
N ILE A 600 15.18 -9.89 -14.28
CA ILE A 600 14.41 -11.14 -14.20
C ILE A 600 14.89 -12.20 -15.22
N PHE A 601 15.41 -11.77 -16.36
CA PHE A 601 15.93 -12.66 -17.40
C PHE A 601 17.33 -13.20 -17.09
N SER A 602 17.97 -12.73 -16.04
CA SER A 602 19.28 -13.21 -15.56
C SER A 602 19.15 -14.25 -14.45
N VAL A 603 17.95 -14.45 -13.91
CA VAL A 603 17.66 -15.54 -12.96
C VAL A 603 17.69 -16.87 -13.71
N ALA A 604 18.49 -17.81 -13.22
CA ALA A 604 18.59 -19.11 -13.84
C ALA A 604 17.29 -19.92 -13.63
N ASP A 605 16.97 -20.80 -14.60
CA ASP A 605 15.72 -21.61 -14.54
C ASP A 605 15.61 -22.50 -13.28
N ASN A 606 16.72 -22.75 -12.59
CA ASN A 606 16.80 -23.54 -11.35
C ASN A 606 16.99 -22.68 -10.09
N GLU A 607 16.98 -21.37 -10.23
CA GLU A 607 17.02 -20.42 -9.11
C GLU A 607 15.64 -19.85 -8.87
N GLU A 608 15.23 -19.84 -7.61
CA GLU A 608 13.96 -19.27 -7.19
C GLU A 608 14.10 -17.76 -7.02
N ASN A 609 13.15 -16.99 -7.58
CA ASN A 609 13.08 -15.57 -7.32
C ASN A 609 12.21 -15.30 -6.07
N VAL A 610 12.42 -14.15 -5.45
CA VAL A 610 11.65 -13.72 -4.29
C VAL A 610 11.20 -12.27 -4.46
N VAL A 611 9.94 -12.02 -4.18
CA VAL A 611 9.39 -10.67 -4.03
C VAL A 611 9.15 -10.40 -2.56
N ILE A 612 9.75 -9.34 -2.06
CA ILE A 612 9.59 -8.89 -0.68
C ILE A 612 8.61 -7.71 -0.63
N PHE A 613 7.82 -7.65 0.44
CA PHE A 613 6.88 -6.55 0.66
C PHE A 613 7.33 -5.65 1.82
N PRO A 614 6.93 -4.37 1.84
CA PRO A 614 7.36 -3.43 2.88
C PRO A 614 7.01 -3.83 4.32
N ASN A 615 6.06 -4.75 4.50
CA ASN A 615 5.67 -5.30 5.81
C ASN A 615 6.49 -6.54 6.23
N GLY A 616 7.48 -6.95 5.42
CA GLY A 616 8.31 -8.13 5.66
C GLY A 616 7.70 -9.46 5.21
N ASN A 617 6.52 -9.44 4.59
CA ASN A 617 6.01 -10.60 3.86
C ASN A 617 6.88 -10.84 2.64
N PHE A 618 6.90 -12.06 2.15
CA PHE A 618 7.55 -12.37 0.88
C PHE A 618 6.78 -13.46 0.12
N VAL A 619 7.00 -13.52 -1.17
CA VAL A 619 6.48 -14.57 -2.03
C VAL A 619 7.63 -15.11 -2.90
N THR A 620 7.68 -16.44 -3.02
CA THR A 620 8.58 -17.19 -3.90
C THR A 620 7.74 -18.09 -4.82
N ASP A 621 8.37 -18.85 -5.70
CA ASP A 621 7.65 -19.86 -6.48
C ASP A 621 7.08 -21.00 -5.61
N THR A 622 7.59 -21.15 -4.39
CA THR A 622 7.23 -22.26 -3.46
C THR A 622 6.24 -21.82 -2.40
N VAL A 623 6.40 -20.63 -1.80
CA VAL A 623 5.56 -20.20 -0.68
C VAL A 623 5.20 -18.71 -0.74
N TYR A 624 4.05 -18.37 -0.15
CA TYR A 624 3.75 -17.03 0.35
C TYR A 624 3.89 -17.02 1.86
N TYR A 625 4.74 -16.15 2.39
CA TYR A 625 4.98 -16.01 3.83
C TYR A 625 4.31 -14.76 4.40
N ASP A 626 3.50 -14.97 5.44
CA ASP A 626 2.90 -13.92 6.26
C ASP A 626 3.75 -13.69 7.53
N SER A 627 4.51 -12.63 7.53
CA SER A 627 5.41 -12.28 8.64
C SER A 627 4.68 -11.94 9.94
N GLN A 628 3.40 -11.54 9.86
CA GLN A 628 2.61 -11.20 11.03
C GLN A 628 2.14 -12.45 11.78
N LYS A 629 1.65 -13.42 11.00
CA LYS A 629 1.14 -14.69 11.52
C LYS A 629 2.27 -15.67 11.79
N ASN A 630 3.46 -15.42 11.23
CA ASN A 630 4.58 -16.36 11.17
C ASN A 630 4.11 -17.69 10.56
N THR A 631 3.40 -17.59 9.45
CA THR A 631 2.85 -18.72 8.71
C THR A 631 3.20 -18.60 7.23
N TYR A 632 3.32 -19.72 6.55
CA TYR A 632 3.45 -19.75 5.11
C TYR A 632 2.32 -20.58 4.47
N PHE A 633 2.06 -20.29 3.21
CA PHE A 633 1.10 -20.99 2.36
C PHE A 633 1.89 -21.64 1.23
N ASP A 634 1.69 -22.95 1.04
CA ASP A 634 2.30 -23.72 -0.03
C ASP A 634 1.74 -23.30 -1.40
N LEU A 635 2.63 -22.89 -2.31
CA LEU A 635 2.29 -22.49 -3.68
C LEU A 635 2.66 -23.56 -4.72
N THR A 636 3.21 -24.70 -4.34
CA THR A 636 3.74 -25.69 -5.30
C THR A 636 2.67 -26.27 -6.22
N ASP A 637 1.46 -26.42 -5.73
CA ASP A 637 0.30 -26.83 -6.50
C ASP A 637 -0.42 -25.66 -7.20
N TYR A 638 -0.02 -24.43 -6.88
CA TYR A 638 -0.55 -23.19 -7.45
C TYR A 638 0.19 -22.74 -8.72
N LYS A 639 0.58 -23.64 -9.58
CA LYS A 639 1.35 -23.33 -10.82
C LYS A 639 0.71 -22.27 -11.73
N ASN A 640 -0.50 -21.83 -11.42
CA ASN A 640 -1.23 -20.76 -12.10
C ASN A 640 -2.09 -19.95 -11.12
N VAL A 641 -1.48 -19.22 -10.20
CA VAL A 641 -2.20 -18.27 -9.34
C VAL A 641 -2.94 -17.20 -10.19
N ALA A 642 -2.43 -16.88 -11.37
CA ALA A 642 -3.16 -16.08 -12.36
C ALA A 642 -4.44 -16.74 -12.86
N THR A 643 -4.49 -18.07 -12.93
CA THR A 643 -5.66 -18.82 -13.40
C THR A 643 -6.67 -19.13 -12.28
N ALA A 644 -6.27 -19.19 -11.02
CA ALA A 644 -7.21 -19.35 -9.91
C ALA A 644 -8.13 -18.13 -9.73
N VAL A 645 -7.66 -16.94 -10.12
CA VAL A 645 -8.47 -15.71 -10.12
C VAL A 645 -9.33 -15.59 -11.37
N SER A 646 -9.02 -16.34 -12.43
CA SER A 646 -9.80 -16.38 -13.67
C SER A 646 -10.86 -17.48 -13.67
N CYS A 647 -11.35 -17.91 -12.52
CA CYS A 647 -12.44 -18.90 -12.42
C CYS A 647 -13.74 -18.48 -13.14
N ASN A 648 -13.82 -17.27 -13.64
CA ASN A 648 -14.89 -16.82 -14.53
C ASN A 648 -14.56 -16.90 -16.03
N GLN A 649 -13.55 -17.65 -16.46
CA GLN A 649 -13.32 -17.96 -17.88
C GLN A 649 -14.39 -18.93 -18.47
N VAL A 650 -15.62 -18.79 -18.06
CA VAL A 650 -16.69 -19.70 -18.46
C VAL A 650 -17.02 -19.62 -19.97
N TYR A 651 -16.45 -18.66 -20.72
CA TYR A 651 -16.95 -18.35 -22.06
C TYR A 651 -15.90 -18.18 -23.16
N LYS A 652 -14.68 -18.61 -22.95
CA LYS A 652 -13.63 -18.41 -23.96
C LYS A 652 -13.86 -19.16 -25.26
N ASP A 653 -14.59 -20.28 -25.24
CA ASP A 653 -14.73 -21.16 -26.40
C ASP A 653 -16.18 -21.56 -26.75
N ASP A 654 -17.20 -21.05 -26.04
CA ASP A 654 -18.59 -21.37 -26.33
C ASP A 654 -19.42 -20.10 -26.59
N PRO A 655 -19.79 -19.81 -27.86
CA PRO A 655 -20.66 -18.68 -28.20
C PRO A 655 -22.11 -18.87 -27.76
N ASN A 656 -22.45 -19.99 -27.11
CA ASN A 656 -23.78 -20.24 -26.60
C ASN A 656 -23.83 -19.99 -25.11
N PRO A 657 -24.80 -19.20 -24.63
CA PRO A 657 -24.98 -18.98 -23.20
C PRO A 657 -25.29 -20.30 -22.47
N VAL A 658 -24.88 -20.35 -21.21
CA VAL A 658 -25.07 -21.49 -20.32
C VAL A 658 -26.52 -21.97 -20.34
N TYR A 659 -26.74 -23.21 -20.77
CA TYR A 659 -28.03 -23.88 -20.66
C TYR A 659 -28.10 -24.58 -19.31
N MET A 660 -29.21 -24.36 -18.59
CA MET A 660 -29.49 -25.07 -17.37
C MET A 660 -30.51 -26.17 -17.60
N ASP A 661 -30.17 -27.34 -17.09
CA ASP A 661 -31.14 -28.41 -16.93
C ASP A 661 -31.92 -28.18 -15.63
N ASN A 662 -33.25 -28.07 -15.71
CA ASN A 662 -34.12 -27.78 -14.59
C ASN A 662 -34.07 -28.77 -13.40
N ASP A 663 -33.41 -29.91 -13.58
CA ASP A 663 -33.38 -30.99 -12.57
C ASP A 663 -32.20 -30.92 -11.59
N GLN A 664 -31.25 -30.04 -11.79
CA GLN A 664 -30.07 -29.94 -10.91
C GLN A 664 -29.70 -28.53 -10.56
N GLY A 665 -30.45 -27.79 -9.85
CA GLY A 665 -30.20 -26.43 -9.32
C GLY A 665 -28.75 -26.00 -8.97
N LEU A 666 -27.78 -26.55 -9.64
CA LEU A 666 -26.38 -26.30 -9.50
C LEU A 666 -25.87 -25.54 -10.72
N PHE A 667 -25.41 -24.34 -10.49
CA PHE A 667 -24.56 -23.59 -11.39
C PHE A 667 -23.23 -24.35 -11.56
N LYS A 668 -23.19 -25.29 -12.47
CA LYS A 668 -21.91 -25.73 -13.02
C LYS A 668 -21.40 -24.62 -13.93
N THR A 669 -20.74 -23.63 -13.33
CA THR A 669 -19.65 -23.03 -14.07
C THR A 669 -18.77 -24.22 -14.45
N THR A 670 -18.50 -24.42 -15.73
CA THR A 670 -17.43 -25.29 -16.21
C THR A 670 -16.08 -24.60 -15.91
N VAL A 671 -15.92 -24.15 -14.70
CA VAL A 671 -14.65 -23.98 -14.07
C VAL A 671 -14.16 -25.40 -13.91
N ASN A 672 -13.03 -25.75 -14.46
CA ASN A 672 -12.37 -27.00 -14.20
C ASN A 672 -12.51 -27.29 -12.70
N GLU A 673 -13.42 -28.18 -12.33
CA GLU A 673 -13.74 -28.54 -10.93
C GLU A 673 -12.47 -28.92 -10.15
N THR A 674 -11.45 -29.39 -10.87
CA THR A 674 -10.12 -29.72 -10.34
C THR A 674 -9.33 -28.49 -9.85
N TYR A 675 -9.59 -27.28 -10.38
CA TYR A 675 -8.78 -26.10 -10.07
C TYR A 675 -9.28 -25.32 -8.86
N CYS A 676 -10.58 -25.24 -8.62
CA CYS A 676 -11.11 -24.50 -7.47
C CYS A 676 -11.07 -25.31 -6.18
N GLN A 677 -11.32 -26.61 -6.21
CA GLN A 677 -11.38 -27.43 -4.98
C GLN A 677 -9.99 -27.73 -4.40
N ASP A 678 -8.99 -27.99 -5.22
CA ASP A 678 -7.63 -28.27 -4.72
C ASP A 678 -6.82 -26.99 -4.47
N SER A 679 -7.11 -25.92 -5.20
CA SER A 679 -6.43 -24.63 -5.04
C SER A 679 -6.98 -23.77 -3.90
N CYS A 680 -8.24 -23.94 -3.50
CA CYS A 680 -8.86 -23.22 -2.39
C CYS A 680 -8.36 -23.67 -1.00
N ASN A 681 -7.68 -24.81 -0.91
CA ASN A 681 -7.09 -25.32 0.33
C ASN A 681 -5.58 -25.10 0.33
N ALA A 682 -5.13 -23.82 0.26
CA ALA A 682 -3.73 -23.50 0.48
C ALA A 682 -3.27 -24.12 1.81
N ARG A 683 -2.37 -25.10 1.72
CA ARG A 683 -1.88 -25.81 2.89
C ARG A 683 -1.01 -24.88 3.72
N ILE A 684 -1.42 -24.66 4.96
CA ILE A 684 -0.73 -23.76 5.88
C ILE A 684 0.30 -24.58 6.66
N ASN A 685 1.59 -24.16 6.60
CA ASN A 685 2.69 -24.77 7.34
C ASN A 685 2.75 -26.32 7.17
N ASP A 686 2.57 -26.81 5.96
CA ASP A 686 2.46 -28.24 5.65
C ASP A 686 3.81 -28.97 5.59
N GLY A 687 4.92 -28.25 5.76
CA GLY A 687 6.28 -28.79 5.73
C GLY A 687 6.90 -28.88 4.34
N VAL A 688 6.34 -28.19 3.33
CA VAL A 688 6.96 -28.08 1.99
C VAL A 688 8.32 -27.39 2.04
N VAL A 689 8.51 -26.49 3.01
CA VAL A 689 9.80 -25.85 3.33
C VAL A 689 10.11 -25.98 4.82
N ASP A 690 11.40 -25.89 5.16
CA ASP A 690 11.87 -25.93 6.54
C ASP A 690 12.00 -24.54 7.18
N GLU A 691 12.30 -24.51 8.47
CA GLU A 691 12.48 -23.25 9.21
C GLU A 691 13.67 -22.42 8.70
N ASP A 692 14.71 -23.09 8.20
CA ASP A 692 15.90 -22.41 7.65
C ASP A 692 15.54 -21.67 6.35
N TYR A 693 14.70 -22.23 5.50
CA TYR A 693 14.17 -21.58 4.30
C TYR A 693 13.45 -20.27 4.65
N ILE A 694 12.50 -20.33 5.57
CA ILE A 694 11.72 -19.15 6.02
C ILE A 694 12.64 -18.11 6.66
N SER A 695 13.58 -18.55 7.51
CA SER A 695 14.55 -17.66 8.15
C SER A 695 15.45 -16.95 7.14
N ASN A 696 15.93 -17.67 6.12
CA ASN A 696 16.82 -17.11 5.09
C ASN A 696 16.11 -16.00 4.28
N TYR A 697 14.89 -16.26 3.82
CA TYR A 697 14.14 -15.26 3.06
C TYR A 697 13.60 -14.11 3.95
N SER A 698 13.32 -14.37 5.21
CA SER A 698 12.97 -13.29 6.17
C SER A 698 14.17 -12.37 6.41
N ASN A 699 15.38 -12.93 6.58
CA ASN A 699 16.60 -12.15 6.72
C ASN A 699 16.93 -11.36 5.43
N TYR A 700 16.73 -12.00 4.26
CA TYR A 700 16.86 -11.34 2.97
C TYR A 700 15.92 -10.13 2.84
N ALA A 701 14.66 -10.30 3.21
CA ALA A 701 13.68 -9.22 3.20
C ALA A 701 14.05 -8.08 4.15
N GLU A 702 14.43 -8.43 5.38
CA GLU A 702 14.84 -7.45 6.41
C GLU A 702 16.07 -6.64 5.97
N GLU A 703 17.08 -7.30 5.42
CA GLU A 703 18.29 -6.64 4.93
C GLU A 703 17.97 -5.60 3.87
N ARG A 704 17.20 -5.95 2.83
CA ARG A 704 16.86 -5.04 1.73
C ARG A 704 15.97 -3.88 2.15
N ILE A 705 15.02 -4.12 3.04
CA ILE A 705 14.20 -3.07 3.63
C ILE A 705 15.09 -2.10 4.43
N ASN A 706 16.05 -2.61 5.20
CA ASN A 706 16.97 -1.79 5.98
C ASN A 706 17.92 -0.98 5.08
N ILE A 707 18.44 -1.56 4.01
CA ILE A 707 19.29 -0.86 3.02
C ILE A 707 18.49 0.25 2.32
N SER A 708 17.28 -0.05 1.86
CA SER A 708 16.41 0.97 1.26
C SER A 708 16.15 2.13 2.23
N ASN A 709 15.81 1.82 3.48
CA ASN A 709 15.60 2.82 4.50
C ASN A 709 16.88 3.63 4.81
N ALA A 710 18.05 3.01 4.80
CA ALA A 710 19.34 3.72 4.98
C ALA A 710 19.55 4.75 3.85
N ILE A 711 19.32 4.35 2.61
CA ILE A 711 19.39 5.25 1.44
C ILE A 711 18.40 6.41 1.61
N ILE A 712 17.14 6.11 1.91
CA ILE A 712 16.05 7.09 1.98
C ILE A 712 16.24 8.05 3.17
N TYR A 713 16.49 7.53 4.37
CA TYR A 713 16.52 8.34 5.59
C TYR A 713 17.78 9.18 5.72
N TYR A 714 18.91 8.61 5.32
CA TYR A 714 20.23 9.21 5.54
C TYR A 714 20.88 9.80 4.28
N ASP A 715 20.22 9.65 3.11
CA ASP A 715 20.76 10.11 1.82
C ASP A 715 22.14 9.46 1.51
N MET A 716 22.20 8.12 1.69
CA MET A 716 23.45 7.39 1.70
C MET A 716 24.16 7.44 0.34
N ILE A 717 23.41 7.45 -0.77
CA ILE A 717 24.01 7.54 -2.13
C ILE A 717 24.79 8.84 -2.29
N TYR A 718 24.27 9.95 -1.75
CA TYR A 718 24.94 11.24 -1.80
C TYR A 718 26.17 11.32 -0.87
N LYS A 719 26.11 10.69 0.31
CA LYS A 719 27.09 10.84 1.37
C LYS A 719 28.26 9.88 1.27
N THR A 720 28.04 8.72 0.67
CA THR A 720 29.05 7.66 0.56
C THR A 720 29.57 7.61 -0.88
N ASP A 721 30.86 7.92 -1.07
CA ASP A 721 31.54 7.70 -2.35
C ASP A 721 32.03 6.25 -2.41
N HIS A 722 31.16 5.35 -2.84
CA HIS A 722 31.50 3.93 -3.00
C HIS A 722 32.41 3.61 -4.20
N GLY A 723 33.03 4.63 -4.82
CA GLY A 723 33.85 4.44 -6.02
C GLY A 723 33.06 4.11 -7.28
N PHE A 724 31.76 3.85 -7.17
CA PHE A 724 30.86 3.59 -8.30
C PHE A 724 30.54 4.84 -9.09
N SER A 725 30.60 6.04 -8.45
CA SER A 725 30.29 7.31 -9.10
C SER A 725 31.41 7.80 -10.01
N ASN A 726 32.65 7.45 -9.78
CA ASN A 726 33.82 8.00 -10.49
C ASN A 726 34.25 7.24 -11.74
N ASN A 727 33.98 5.94 -11.85
CA ASN A 727 34.43 5.17 -13.01
C ASN A 727 33.52 5.33 -14.26
N ASN A 728 32.30 5.83 -14.12
CA ASN A 728 31.39 6.08 -15.25
C ASN A 728 31.17 7.56 -15.59
N MET A 729 31.88 8.51 -14.95
CA MET A 729 31.70 9.95 -15.17
C MET A 729 32.65 10.58 -16.20
N ASN A 730 33.58 9.84 -16.78
CA ASN A 730 34.51 10.39 -17.78
C ASN A 730 33.96 10.26 -19.21
N GLY A 731 32.83 10.84 -19.49
CA GLY A 731 32.29 11.09 -20.81
C GLY A 731 31.93 12.58 -20.93
N ASP A 732 32.86 13.32 -21.49
CA ASP A 732 32.83 14.71 -22.03
C ASP A 732 31.74 15.69 -21.52
N ASN A 733 32.23 16.66 -20.77
CA ASN A 733 31.62 17.97 -20.60
C ASN A 733 31.65 18.75 -21.92
N SER A 734 30.51 19.03 -22.54
CA SER A 734 30.32 20.21 -23.35
C SER A 734 28.93 20.79 -23.14
N SER A 735 28.95 22.01 -22.67
CA SER A 735 27.84 22.88 -22.32
C SER A 735 26.89 23.21 -23.47
N SER A 736 25.60 23.24 -23.23
CA SER A 736 24.75 24.25 -23.83
C SER A 736 23.58 24.52 -22.89
N GLY A 737 23.45 25.79 -22.49
CA GLY A 737 22.38 26.26 -21.59
C GLY A 737 21.04 26.27 -22.28
N ALA A 738 20.09 25.66 -21.62
CA ALA A 738 18.68 25.96 -21.81
C ALA A 738 18.11 26.34 -20.44
N ASN A 739 17.51 27.54 -20.36
CA ASN A 739 16.81 28.00 -19.18
C ASN A 739 15.66 27.06 -18.86
N SER A 740 15.85 26.20 -17.87
CA SER A 740 14.78 25.34 -17.36
C SER A 740 13.80 26.19 -16.54
N VAL A 741 12.52 26.01 -16.78
CA VAL A 741 11.40 26.63 -16.04
C VAL A 741 11.38 26.17 -14.57
N PHE A 742 12.22 25.22 -14.19
CA PHE A 742 12.40 24.68 -12.84
C PHE A 742 13.74 25.10 -12.21
N ALA A 743 14.02 26.40 -12.16
CA ALA A 743 15.08 26.86 -11.27
C ALA A 743 14.56 26.83 -9.82
N PRO A 744 15.17 26.03 -8.92
CA PRO A 744 14.86 26.17 -7.51
C PRO A 744 15.29 27.57 -7.05
N PRO A 745 14.60 28.17 -6.06
CA PRO A 745 15.14 29.38 -5.43
C PRO A 745 16.53 29.03 -4.89
N GLU A 746 17.53 29.86 -5.21
CA GLU A 746 18.87 29.74 -4.68
C GLU A 746 18.84 29.85 -3.14
N ASN A 747 18.58 28.77 -2.47
CA ASN A 747 18.88 28.63 -1.05
C ASN A 747 20.18 27.83 -0.91
N LYS A 748 21.28 28.56 -0.94
CA LYS A 748 22.55 28.08 -0.42
C LYS A 748 22.32 27.57 0.99
N ARG A 749 22.34 26.24 1.20
CA ARG A 749 22.40 25.63 2.52
C ARG A 749 23.71 25.99 3.19
N THR A 750 23.76 27.17 3.84
CA THR A 750 24.78 27.44 4.85
C THR A 750 24.33 26.74 6.13
N PHE A 751 24.91 25.59 6.41
CA PHE A 751 24.92 25.05 7.76
C PHE A 751 25.76 25.99 8.64
N GLY A 752 25.09 26.95 9.26
CA GLY A 752 25.66 27.73 10.34
C GLY A 752 25.89 26.85 11.54
N ARG A 753 27.15 26.52 11.81
CA ARG A 753 27.57 26.12 13.16
C ARG A 753 27.23 27.27 14.11
N HIS A 754 26.24 27.07 14.95
CA HIS A 754 26.17 27.77 16.23
C HIS A 754 26.15 26.75 17.33
N ALA A 755 27.29 26.65 17.96
CA ALA A 755 27.46 26.17 19.32
C ALA A 755 26.82 27.20 20.27
N ALA A 756 25.89 26.79 21.09
CA ALA A 756 25.70 27.15 22.49
C ALA A 756 24.55 26.31 23.06
#